data_550a4f70f4cfa16b0d1b015fd55ec939
#
_entry.id   550a4f70f4cfa16b0d1b015fd55ec939
#
_cell.length_a   1.000
_cell.length_b   1.000
_cell.length_c   1.000
_cell.angle_alpha   90.00
_cell.angle_beta   90.00
_cell.angle_gamma   90.00
#
_symmetry.space_group_name_H-M   'P 1'
#
loop_
_entity.id
_entity.type
_entity.pdbx_description
1 polymer ?
#
loop_
_entity_poly.entity_id
_entity_poly.type
_entity_poly.pdbx_seq_one_letter_code
_entity_poly.pdbx_strand_id
1 'polypeptide(L)'
;MATAFKLNSLTKVMLASLLVTQGSAWADDDQNSRKSMDTIVVTGEKTEKSLKETMSSVAVVDKSLLENGQLASISEALSEMANVVVLTGSVPDMRGVSGNGGATGFNSFSGGSKARVSTLIDGVSQPFVADLTGDTGLWDVEQIEVYRGPQSTSNGRNSIAGAVYMTTKAPTQEFEGAVRVGYRNQDSYLDTAAVVSGALVEDVLAFRLSTQYVDGETFSNPPVYETNPTDRELNKLNTSSTRAKLLYTPSKDLAVQLTYSTYSEEGNSGRKYFLADEPFDYEPLYQRIMDTESDTTQVNVDYKINDDFSLDVLVAYMDYKWGFEAYEPLESAESDVSMDESNITVDTKLNFGLSNDFYSGFIGLAYFDRDQDFESVGATNYYGDDSSKSTAVYGETSFNLSRELTLTAGLRIEREEQLRNFNMAFRGDMLVEQLDNSHTLRLPKLAIQYDISDETTLFASARRGYNAGGGALDFTAEDYYYYDEETVNTYEIGSRSVINNGDINISANVFYNNFNGYQALSSERKITNIEDAHSYGLEVEAYSMLGDQWQLHGGFGLLKTKIDESSAFPDAVGNDLNSAPELTASLGLSHWFTDSLKVNLSANYVDEFYGDLTNTEERVAGDYTITRLSMTYDTEQWLISAFINNALDEEAYTSQEPVSGRYPQGYVAVVNPQTIGASVTYRF
;
A
#
# COMPACT_ATOMS: atom_id res chain seq x y z
N MET A 1 -13.54 40.91 0.31
CA MET A 1 -12.28 41.68 0.17
C MET A 1 -11.31 40.74 -0.49
N ALA A 2 -10.78 41.08 -1.63
CA ALA A 2 -9.90 40.23 -2.40
C ALA A 2 -8.53 40.19 -1.74
N THR A 3 -8.17 39.05 -1.16
CA THR A 3 -6.81 38.78 -0.68
C THR A 3 -5.96 38.31 -1.87
N ALA A 4 -4.98 39.12 -2.22
CA ALA A 4 -4.06 38.83 -3.31
C ALA A 4 -3.10 37.72 -2.89
N PHE A 5 -3.14 36.58 -3.60
CA PHE A 5 -2.18 35.47 -3.49
C PHE A 5 -0.75 35.98 -3.76
N LYS A 6 0.12 35.80 -2.79
CA LYS A 6 1.56 35.94 -2.98
C LYS A 6 2.12 34.57 -3.44
N LEU A 7 2.30 34.42 -4.74
CA LEU A 7 3.04 33.29 -5.31
C LEU A 7 4.49 33.31 -4.82
N ASN A 8 4.92 32.21 -4.22
CA ASN A 8 6.30 31.97 -3.82
C ASN A 8 7.23 31.87 -5.05
N SER A 9 8.53 32.06 -4.84
CA SER A 9 9.52 32.20 -5.91
C SER A 9 9.68 30.96 -6.82
N LEU A 10 9.34 29.76 -6.34
CA LEU A 10 9.34 28.52 -7.15
C LEU A 10 8.22 28.49 -8.19
N THR A 11 7.04 28.95 -7.87
CA THR A 11 5.89 29.02 -8.80
C THR A 11 6.16 29.99 -9.94
N LYS A 12 7.01 30.99 -9.74
CA LYS A 12 7.39 31.96 -10.77
C LYS A 12 8.40 31.40 -11.78
N VAL A 13 9.20 30.39 -11.41
CA VAL A 13 10.14 29.73 -12.30
C VAL A 13 9.43 28.73 -13.22
N MET A 14 8.37 28.07 -12.73
CA MET A 14 7.57 27.13 -13.56
C MET A 14 6.72 27.83 -14.65
N LEU A 15 6.27 29.06 -14.43
CA LEU A 15 5.47 29.82 -15.43
C LEU A 15 6.29 30.49 -16.52
N ALA A 16 7.60 30.63 -16.35
CA ALA A 16 8.49 31.31 -17.29
C ALA A 16 9.11 30.41 -18.37
N SER A 17 8.99 29.09 -18.26
CA SER A 17 9.54 28.11 -19.22
C SER A 17 8.55 27.65 -20.30
N LEU A 18 7.33 28.16 -20.34
CA LEU A 18 6.23 27.72 -21.22
C LEU A 18 6.17 28.41 -22.61
N LEU A 19 7.27 28.97 -23.09
CA LEU A 19 7.33 29.54 -24.43
C LEU A 19 8.45 28.91 -25.25
N VAL A 20 8.29 27.66 -25.71
CA VAL A 20 9.03 27.14 -26.88
C VAL A 20 8.12 26.25 -27.73
N THR A 21 7.77 26.80 -28.84
CA THR A 21 7.46 26.32 -30.19
C THR A 21 7.05 24.86 -30.46
N GLN A 22 5.94 24.79 -31.20
CA GLN A 22 5.36 23.68 -31.95
C GLN A 22 6.36 22.80 -32.69
N GLY A 23 6.15 21.50 -32.60
CA GLY A 23 6.79 20.49 -33.45
C GLY A 23 6.29 19.09 -33.13
N SER A 24 5.17 18.75 -33.67
CA SER A 24 4.57 17.48 -34.10
C SER A 24 5.33 16.18 -33.98
N ALA A 25 4.60 15.23 -33.59
CA ALA A 25 4.35 13.87 -34.06
C ALA A 25 4.28 12.92 -32.86
N TRP A 26 3.09 12.71 -32.39
CA TRP A 26 2.73 11.56 -31.57
C TRP A 26 2.52 10.39 -32.53
N ALA A 27 3.29 9.34 -32.36
CA ALA A 27 3.05 8.11 -33.09
C ALA A 27 1.76 7.47 -32.57
N ASP A 28 0.95 7.12 -33.54
CA ASP A 28 -0.38 6.55 -33.46
C ASP A 28 -0.28 5.10 -32.97
N ASP A 29 -0.34 4.86 -31.65
CA ASP A 29 -0.40 3.50 -31.12
C ASP A 29 -1.35 3.30 -29.93
N ASP A 30 -2.20 4.26 -29.58
CA ASP A 30 -3.02 4.17 -28.36
C ASP A 30 -4.54 4.36 -28.55
N GLN A 31 -5.07 4.27 -29.76
CA GLN A 31 -6.52 4.33 -29.97
C GLN A 31 -7.27 3.02 -29.66
N ASN A 32 -6.59 1.97 -29.13
CA ASN A 32 -7.25 0.71 -28.82
C ASN A 32 -6.71 0.01 -27.57
N SER A 33 -6.15 0.72 -26.60
CA SER A 33 -5.64 0.09 -25.37
C SER A 33 -6.74 -0.24 -24.34
N ARG A 34 -7.78 -0.94 -24.80
CA ARG A 34 -8.65 -1.73 -23.93
C ARG A 34 -7.82 -2.95 -23.53
N LYS A 35 -7.07 -2.82 -22.42
CA LYS A 35 -6.15 -3.88 -21.98
C LYS A 35 -6.94 -5.11 -21.54
N SER A 36 -6.84 -6.18 -22.30
CA SER A 36 -7.22 -7.53 -21.88
C SER A 36 -6.29 -8.00 -20.74
N MET A 37 -6.73 -8.90 -19.87
CA MET A 37 -5.87 -9.59 -18.90
C MET A 37 -4.62 -10.23 -19.53
N ASP A 38 -4.66 -10.61 -20.80
CA ASP A 38 -3.48 -11.14 -21.51
C ASP A 38 -2.41 -10.07 -21.77
N THR A 39 -2.78 -8.79 -21.74
CA THR A 39 -1.87 -7.66 -21.99
C THR A 39 -1.41 -6.97 -20.71
N ILE A 40 -2.06 -7.24 -19.55
CA ILE A 40 -1.61 -6.74 -18.26
C ILE A 40 -0.50 -7.66 -17.78
N VAL A 41 0.71 -7.11 -17.69
CA VAL A 41 1.88 -7.80 -17.13
C VAL A 41 2.00 -7.45 -15.66
N VAL A 42 2.19 -8.46 -14.82
CA VAL A 42 2.43 -8.32 -13.38
C VAL A 42 3.81 -8.85 -13.02
N THR A 43 4.46 -8.23 -12.06
CA THR A 43 5.88 -8.44 -11.74
C THR A 43 6.13 -8.82 -10.28
N GLY A 44 5.13 -8.70 -9.41
CA GLY A 44 5.30 -8.87 -7.96
C GLY A 44 5.77 -10.26 -7.51
N GLU A 45 5.61 -11.30 -8.35
CA GLU A 45 6.19 -12.62 -8.09
C GLU A 45 7.64 -12.78 -8.61
N LYS A 46 8.36 -11.69 -8.88
CA LYS A 46 9.73 -11.68 -9.40
C LYS A 46 9.89 -12.24 -10.82
N THR A 47 8.79 -12.46 -11.53
CA THR A 47 8.75 -12.85 -12.95
C THR A 47 7.69 -12.04 -13.65
N GLU A 48 7.98 -11.60 -14.87
CA GLU A 48 6.98 -10.99 -15.74
C GLU A 48 6.03 -12.07 -16.25
N LYS A 49 4.76 -11.95 -15.90
CA LYS A 49 3.69 -12.86 -16.34
C LYS A 49 2.49 -12.04 -16.75
N SER A 50 1.74 -12.51 -17.73
CA SER A 50 0.40 -11.95 -17.96
C SER A 50 -0.47 -12.20 -16.72
N LEU A 51 -1.42 -11.31 -16.45
CA LEU A 51 -2.35 -11.48 -15.32
C LEU A 51 -3.06 -12.84 -15.39
N LYS A 52 -3.35 -13.34 -16.61
CA LYS A 52 -3.93 -14.67 -16.86
C LYS A 52 -3.03 -15.83 -16.38
N GLU A 53 -1.72 -15.72 -16.53
CA GLU A 53 -0.76 -16.77 -16.20
C GLU A 53 -0.31 -16.75 -14.73
N THR A 54 -0.77 -15.79 -13.94
CA THR A 54 -0.41 -15.66 -12.52
C THR A 54 -1.12 -16.70 -11.67
N MET A 55 -0.38 -17.38 -10.78
CA MET A 55 -0.91 -18.44 -9.90
C MET A 55 -1.20 -17.94 -8.47
N SER A 56 -1.40 -16.64 -8.33
CA SER A 56 -1.73 -15.96 -7.05
C SER A 56 -2.96 -15.10 -7.23
N SER A 57 -3.69 -14.85 -6.15
CA SER A 57 -4.73 -13.83 -6.15
C SER A 57 -4.09 -12.44 -6.25
N VAL A 58 -4.22 -11.81 -7.42
CA VAL A 58 -3.69 -10.47 -7.68
C VAL A 58 -4.75 -9.63 -8.37
N ALA A 59 -4.88 -8.39 -7.93
CA ALA A 59 -5.65 -7.33 -8.57
C ALA A 59 -4.73 -6.22 -9.05
N VAL A 60 -5.11 -5.54 -10.12
CA VAL A 60 -4.37 -4.41 -10.70
C VAL A 60 -5.29 -3.20 -10.77
N VAL A 61 -4.83 -2.06 -10.28
CA VAL A 61 -5.61 -0.80 -10.32
C VAL A 61 -5.67 -0.30 -11.77
N ASP A 62 -6.87 0.10 -12.19
CA ASP A 62 -7.08 0.65 -13.54
C ASP A 62 -6.28 1.96 -13.73
N LYS A 63 -5.51 2.03 -14.81
CA LYS A 63 -4.68 3.18 -15.15
C LYS A 63 -5.48 4.49 -15.22
N SER A 64 -6.72 4.45 -15.71
CA SER A 64 -7.56 5.65 -15.79
C SER A 64 -7.91 6.25 -14.43
N LEU A 65 -7.95 5.43 -13.37
CA LEU A 65 -8.14 5.90 -12.01
C LEU A 65 -6.87 6.52 -11.42
N LEU A 66 -5.69 6.05 -11.83
CA LEU A 66 -4.41 6.61 -11.39
C LEU A 66 -4.14 7.99 -12.00
N GLU A 67 -4.60 8.25 -13.23
CA GLU A 67 -4.25 9.45 -13.99
C GLU A 67 -5.26 10.60 -13.84
N ASN A 68 -6.53 10.32 -13.53
CA ASN A 68 -7.61 11.30 -13.58
C ASN A 68 -7.66 12.28 -12.37
N GLY A 69 -6.84 12.07 -11.34
CA GLY A 69 -6.79 12.91 -10.15
C GLY A 69 -7.98 12.77 -9.20
N GLN A 70 -8.86 11.80 -9.42
CA GLN A 70 -9.98 11.47 -8.52
C GLN A 70 -9.48 10.83 -7.22
N LEU A 71 -8.51 9.93 -7.33
CA LEU A 71 -7.86 9.27 -6.20
C LEU A 71 -6.59 10.03 -5.83
N ALA A 72 -6.41 10.31 -4.56
CA ALA A 72 -5.26 11.05 -4.07
C ALA A 72 -4.10 10.12 -3.67
N SER A 73 -4.38 8.88 -3.33
CA SER A 73 -3.44 8.02 -2.62
C SER A 73 -3.60 6.53 -2.96
N ILE A 74 -2.60 5.73 -2.58
CA ILE A 74 -2.64 4.27 -2.71
C ILE A 74 -3.85 3.71 -1.96
N SER A 75 -4.09 4.13 -0.73
CA SER A 75 -5.21 3.63 0.08
C SER A 75 -6.56 3.82 -0.63
N GLU A 76 -6.81 4.99 -1.19
CA GLU A 76 -8.03 5.22 -1.97
C GLU A 76 -8.14 4.31 -3.19
N ALA A 77 -7.01 4.00 -3.85
CA ALA A 77 -6.98 3.13 -5.01
C ALA A 77 -7.29 1.66 -4.70
N LEU A 78 -7.01 1.20 -3.48
CA LEU A 78 -7.23 -0.19 -3.07
C LEU A 78 -8.65 -0.46 -2.56
N SER A 79 -9.44 0.57 -2.29
CA SER A 79 -10.73 0.46 -1.57
C SER A 79 -11.84 -0.29 -2.33
N GLU A 80 -11.69 -0.54 -3.63
CA GLU A 80 -12.68 -1.26 -4.46
C GLU A 80 -12.34 -2.76 -4.66
N MET A 81 -11.30 -3.27 -3.98
CA MET A 81 -10.84 -4.64 -4.15
C MET A 81 -11.55 -5.62 -3.21
N ALA A 82 -11.82 -6.82 -3.71
CA ALA A 82 -12.46 -7.90 -2.94
C ALA A 82 -11.58 -8.34 -1.75
N ASN A 83 -12.18 -8.50 -0.56
CA ASN A 83 -11.51 -8.88 0.70
C ASN A 83 -10.33 -7.96 1.08
N VAL A 84 -10.40 -6.68 0.70
CA VAL A 84 -9.48 -5.63 1.10
C VAL A 84 -10.28 -4.53 1.80
N VAL A 85 -9.90 -4.20 3.02
CA VAL A 85 -10.47 -3.08 3.78
C VAL A 85 -9.39 -2.04 3.95
N VAL A 86 -9.69 -0.82 3.55
CA VAL A 86 -8.75 0.30 3.62
C VAL A 86 -9.24 1.30 4.64
N LEU A 87 -8.40 1.54 5.62
CA LEU A 87 -8.62 2.56 6.64
C LEU A 87 -7.64 3.70 6.36
N THR A 88 -8.15 4.92 6.25
CA THR A 88 -7.33 6.09 5.90
C THR A 88 -6.07 6.16 6.77
N GLY A 89 -4.92 6.34 6.13
CA GLY A 89 -3.62 6.45 6.81
C GLY A 89 -3.12 5.13 7.39
N SER A 90 -3.59 3.98 6.92
CA SER A 90 -3.11 2.68 7.39
C SER A 90 -2.80 1.72 6.24
N VAL A 91 -2.00 0.70 6.52
CA VAL A 91 -1.76 -0.40 5.59
C VAL A 91 -3.05 -1.21 5.45
N PRO A 92 -3.46 -1.62 4.23
CA PRO A 92 -4.75 -2.29 4.03
C PRO A 92 -4.84 -3.62 4.79
N ASP A 93 -6.02 -3.88 5.34
CA ASP A 93 -6.37 -5.17 5.90
C ASP A 93 -6.78 -6.12 4.77
N MET A 94 -6.23 -7.34 4.74
CA MET A 94 -6.46 -8.29 3.66
C MET A 94 -6.93 -9.64 4.20
N ARG A 95 -8.07 -10.15 3.69
CA ARG A 95 -8.62 -11.47 4.06
C ARG A 95 -8.80 -11.65 5.58
N GLY A 96 -9.21 -10.57 6.28
CA GLY A 96 -9.39 -10.56 7.73
C GLY A 96 -8.10 -10.52 8.54
N VAL A 97 -7.00 -10.14 7.91
CA VAL A 97 -5.70 -9.96 8.57
C VAL A 97 -5.34 -8.50 8.55
N SER A 98 -5.24 -7.89 9.72
CA SER A 98 -4.85 -6.48 9.82
C SER A 98 -3.45 -6.25 9.27
N GLY A 99 -3.33 -5.37 8.28
CA GLY A 99 -2.07 -5.01 7.65
C GLY A 99 -1.08 -4.33 8.60
N ASN A 100 -1.61 -3.68 9.65
CA ASN A 100 -0.83 -2.97 10.67
C ASN A 100 -0.15 -3.90 11.71
N GLY A 101 -0.21 -5.22 11.53
CA GLY A 101 0.41 -6.15 12.47
C GLY A 101 -0.42 -6.39 13.72
N GLY A 102 0.25 -6.81 14.80
CA GLY A 102 -0.40 -7.16 16.07
C GLY A 102 -0.91 -5.97 16.89
N ALA A 103 -0.54 -4.74 16.53
CA ALA A 103 -0.94 -3.53 17.24
C ALA A 103 -1.10 -2.35 16.28
N THR A 104 -1.81 -1.32 16.71
CA THR A 104 -2.01 -0.06 15.98
C THR A 104 -1.50 1.13 16.76
N GLY A 105 -1.28 2.25 16.06
CA GLY A 105 -0.88 3.52 16.65
C GLY A 105 0.41 3.42 17.45
N PHE A 106 0.46 4.17 18.54
CA PHE A 106 1.62 4.25 19.42
C PHE A 106 2.10 2.88 19.98
N ASN A 107 1.18 1.92 20.18
CA ASN A 107 1.60 0.58 20.65
C ASN A 107 2.36 -0.20 19.59
N SER A 108 2.04 0.02 18.32
CA SER A 108 2.80 -0.57 17.21
C SER A 108 4.22 -0.02 17.18
N PHE A 109 4.36 1.30 17.30
CA PHE A 109 5.64 1.98 17.32
C PHE A 109 6.51 1.55 18.51
N SER A 110 5.99 1.70 19.76
CA SER A 110 6.71 1.34 20.98
C SER A 110 7.03 -0.15 21.07
N GLY A 111 6.21 -1.02 20.48
CA GLY A 111 6.37 -2.46 20.46
C GLY A 111 7.23 -3.01 19.34
N GLY A 112 7.70 -2.16 18.41
CA GLY A 112 8.43 -2.63 17.25
C GLY A 112 7.63 -3.61 16.38
N SER A 113 6.29 -3.44 16.33
CA SER A 113 5.40 -4.25 15.49
C SER A 113 5.80 -4.13 14.02
N LYS A 114 5.58 -5.19 13.24
CA LYS A 114 5.89 -5.23 11.81
C LYS A 114 4.60 -5.25 11.01
N ALA A 115 4.62 -4.63 9.81
CA ALA A 115 3.54 -4.76 8.86
C ALA A 115 3.29 -6.23 8.49
N ARG A 116 2.05 -6.58 8.17
CA ARG A 116 1.68 -7.86 7.57
C ARG A 116 1.47 -7.77 6.07
N VAL A 117 1.34 -6.56 5.56
CA VAL A 117 1.30 -6.25 4.13
C VAL A 117 2.49 -5.36 3.81
N SER A 118 3.34 -5.80 2.89
CA SER A 118 4.47 -5.00 2.41
C SER A 118 4.01 -4.05 1.31
N THR A 119 4.44 -2.78 1.37
CA THR A 119 4.35 -1.84 0.24
C THR A 119 5.73 -1.68 -0.37
N LEU A 120 5.82 -1.90 -1.68
CA LEU A 120 7.07 -1.74 -2.43
C LEU A 120 6.87 -0.71 -3.55
N ILE A 121 7.79 0.24 -3.66
CA ILE A 121 7.83 1.22 -4.76
C ILE A 121 9.06 0.94 -5.60
N ASP A 122 8.87 0.63 -6.88
CA ASP A 122 9.94 0.23 -7.82
C ASP A 122 10.84 -0.89 -7.23
N GLY A 123 10.25 -1.81 -6.42
CA GLY A 123 10.94 -2.93 -5.79
C GLY A 123 11.58 -2.65 -4.43
N VAL A 124 11.56 -1.40 -3.95
CA VAL A 124 12.09 -1.01 -2.64
C VAL A 124 10.98 -1.02 -1.59
N SER A 125 11.16 -1.80 -0.52
CA SER A 125 10.21 -1.88 0.59
C SER A 125 10.15 -0.56 1.35
N GLN A 126 8.93 -0.06 1.58
CA GLN A 126 8.71 1.18 2.31
C GLN A 126 8.76 0.95 3.83
N PRO A 127 9.23 1.94 4.60
CA PRO A 127 9.17 1.91 6.07
C PRO A 127 7.74 1.76 6.58
N PHE A 128 7.60 1.24 7.78
CA PHE A 128 6.32 0.98 8.40
C PHE A 128 6.23 1.64 9.78
N VAL A 129 5.25 2.49 9.97
CA VAL A 129 4.92 3.14 11.25
C VAL A 129 3.43 2.96 11.60
N ALA A 130 2.86 1.85 11.18
CA ALA A 130 1.44 1.50 11.35
C ALA A 130 0.49 2.55 10.73
N ASP A 131 -0.61 2.86 11.44
CA ASP A 131 -1.61 3.86 11.04
C ASP A 131 -1.18 5.31 11.33
N LEU A 132 0.09 5.53 11.59
CA LEU A 132 0.69 6.83 11.84
C LEU A 132 1.42 7.41 10.63
N THR A 133 1.56 6.66 9.53
CA THR A 133 2.13 7.17 8.28
C THR A 133 1.11 7.89 7.44
N GLY A 134 1.56 8.85 6.66
CA GLY A 134 0.83 9.40 5.54
C GLY A 134 0.68 8.42 4.38
N ASP A 135 -0.03 8.83 3.37
CA ASP A 135 -0.36 7.99 2.22
C ASP A 135 0.37 8.49 0.96
N THR A 136 0.91 7.58 0.18
CA THR A 136 1.70 7.90 -1.01
C THR A 136 0.83 8.38 -2.17
N GLY A 137 1.18 9.50 -2.78
CA GLY A 137 0.50 10.05 -3.96
C GLY A 137 0.67 9.19 -5.22
N LEU A 138 -0.26 9.38 -6.17
CA LEU A 138 -0.38 8.56 -7.38
C LEU A 138 0.18 9.22 -8.65
N TRP A 139 0.81 10.40 -8.55
CA TRP A 139 1.36 11.08 -9.72
C TRP A 139 2.52 10.30 -10.34
N ASP A 140 2.45 10.13 -11.66
CA ASP A 140 3.47 9.44 -12.45
C ASP A 140 3.68 7.96 -12.09
N VAL A 141 2.60 7.32 -11.60
CA VAL A 141 2.53 5.88 -11.37
C VAL A 141 2.10 5.19 -12.66
N GLU A 142 2.76 4.08 -12.99
CA GLU A 142 2.43 3.23 -14.13
C GLU A 142 1.39 2.18 -13.75
N GLN A 143 1.60 1.50 -12.61
CA GLN A 143 0.78 0.37 -12.20
C GLN A 143 0.84 0.18 -10.68
N ILE A 144 -0.28 -0.29 -10.10
CA ILE A 144 -0.35 -0.81 -8.74
C ILE A 144 -0.89 -2.24 -8.80
N GLU A 145 -0.11 -3.18 -8.28
CA GLU A 145 -0.47 -4.60 -8.17
C GLU A 145 -0.71 -4.93 -6.69
N VAL A 146 -1.81 -5.60 -6.38
CA VAL A 146 -2.18 -6.00 -5.03
C VAL A 146 -2.30 -7.49 -4.94
N TYR A 147 -1.37 -8.13 -4.27
CA TYR A 147 -1.34 -9.56 -4.02
C TYR A 147 -1.98 -9.86 -2.67
N ARG A 148 -3.01 -10.67 -2.67
CA ARG A 148 -3.70 -11.13 -1.46
C ARG A 148 -3.17 -12.51 -1.05
N GLY A 149 -2.86 -12.65 0.23
CA GLY A 149 -2.18 -13.82 0.79
C GLY A 149 -0.64 -13.74 0.71
N PRO A 150 0.06 -14.67 1.33
CA PRO A 150 1.49 -14.54 1.62
C PRO A 150 2.35 -14.35 0.36
N GLN A 151 3.22 -13.35 0.38
CA GLN A 151 4.24 -13.12 -0.62
C GLN A 151 5.66 -13.37 -0.09
N SER A 152 5.77 -14.09 1.03
CA SER A 152 7.05 -14.28 1.73
C SER A 152 8.07 -15.09 0.93
N THR A 153 7.68 -15.95 -0.01
CA THR A 153 8.63 -16.66 -0.90
C THR A 153 9.34 -15.68 -1.83
N SER A 154 8.63 -14.68 -2.37
CA SER A 154 9.19 -13.66 -3.27
C SER A 154 9.86 -12.52 -2.51
N ASN A 155 9.23 -12.01 -1.43
CA ASN A 155 9.67 -10.80 -0.72
C ASN A 155 10.32 -11.05 0.64
N GLY A 156 10.15 -12.27 1.22
CA GLY A 156 10.61 -12.58 2.57
C GLY A 156 9.68 -12.06 3.65
N ARG A 157 10.23 -11.29 4.55
CA ARG A 157 9.55 -10.74 5.74
C ARG A 157 8.40 -9.79 5.42
N ASN A 158 7.56 -9.55 6.43
CA ASN A 158 6.49 -8.51 6.45
C ASN A 158 5.45 -8.61 5.31
N SER A 159 5.21 -9.80 4.77
CA SER A 159 4.26 -10.01 3.67
C SER A 159 3.38 -11.25 3.89
N ILE A 160 3.00 -11.49 5.15
CA ILE A 160 2.20 -12.65 5.55
C ILE A 160 0.74 -12.55 5.06
N ALA A 161 0.17 -11.35 5.02
CA ALA A 161 -1.20 -11.11 4.55
C ALA A 161 -1.26 -10.73 3.07
N GLY A 162 -0.20 -10.12 2.54
CA GLY A 162 -0.15 -9.68 1.15
C GLY A 162 0.99 -8.71 0.85
N ALA A 163 0.95 -8.15 -0.35
CA ALA A 163 1.87 -7.11 -0.76
C ALA A 163 1.23 -6.17 -1.79
N VAL A 164 1.60 -4.90 -1.73
CA VAL A 164 1.25 -3.86 -2.70
C VAL A 164 2.53 -3.46 -3.44
N TYR A 165 2.52 -3.60 -4.76
CA TYR A 165 3.64 -3.17 -5.62
C TYR A 165 3.20 -1.97 -6.42
N MET A 166 3.90 -0.87 -6.27
CA MET A 166 3.74 0.32 -7.08
C MET A 166 4.92 0.46 -8.03
N THR A 167 4.65 0.46 -9.32
CA THR A 167 5.62 0.71 -10.36
C THR A 167 5.43 2.12 -10.90
N THR A 168 6.49 2.90 -10.98
CA THR A 168 6.45 4.26 -11.50
C THR A 168 6.97 4.30 -12.95
N LYS A 169 6.46 5.27 -13.74
CA LYS A 169 6.77 5.34 -15.18
C LYS A 169 8.27 5.44 -15.44
N ALA A 170 8.70 4.71 -16.47
CA ALA A 170 10.10 4.72 -16.93
C ALA A 170 10.40 5.95 -17.80
N PRO A 171 11.71 6.32 -17.97
CA PRO A 171 12.13 7.28 -18.98
C PRO A 171 11.78 6.82 -20.40
N THR A 172 11.33 7.76 -21.25
CA THR A 172 10.99 7.54 -22.64
C THR A 172 12.07 8.08 -23.58
N GLN A 173 12.17 7.53 -24.78
CA GLN A 173 13.09 8.06 -25.80
C GLN A 173 12.48 9.28 -26.50
N GLU A 174 11.17 9.29 -26.68
CA GLU A 174 10.46 10.44 -27.22
C GLU A 174 10.30 11.51 -26.16
N PHE A 175 10.36 12.77 -26.56
CA PHE A 175 10.15 13.88 -25.64
C PHE A 175 8.65 14.04 -25.33
N GLU A 176 8.33 13.92 -24.08
CA GLU A 176 6.98 14.06 -23.55
C GLU A 176 6.98 14.82 -22.24
N GLY A 177 5.84 15.43 -21.93
CA GLY A 177 5.65 16.05 -20.63
C GLY A 177 4.18 16.26 -20.31
N ALA A 178 3.91 16.51 -19.04
CA ALA A 178 2.58 16.88 -18.58
C ALA A 178 2.64 17.80 -17.38
N VAL A 179 1.61 18.63 -17.25
CA VAL A 179 1.39 19.46 -16.06
C VAL A 179 -0.05 19.29 -15.61
N ARG A 180 -0.27 19.11 -14.30
CA ARG A 180 -1.59 18.96 -13.69
C ARG A 180 -1.83 20.01 -12.62
N VAL A 181 -3.08 20.47 -12.56
CA VAL A 181 -3.64 21.23 -11.44
C VAL A 181 -4.95 20.56 -11.05
N GLY A 182 -5.11 20.22 -9.80
CA GLY A 182 -6.32 19.64 -9.22
C GLY A 182 -6.74 20.37 -7.96
N TYR A 183 -8.05 20.35 -7.66
CA TYR A 183 -8.63 20.91 -6.46
C TYR A 183 -9.76 20.05 -5.93
N ARG A 184 -9.82 19.90 -4.59
CA ARG A 184 -10.93 19.25 -3.85
C ARG A 184 -11.42 20.19 -2.75
N ASN A 185 -12.73 20.22 -2.53
CA ASN A 185 -13.35 21.20 -1.64
C ASN A 185 -13.27 20.85 -0.15
N GLN A 186 -13.35 19.57 0.21
CA GLN A 186 -13.51 19.15 1.62
C GLN A 186 -12.32 19.52 2.49
N ASP A 187 -11.14 19.36 1.94
CA ASP A 187 -9.86 19.59 2.59
C ASP A 187 -9.06 20.71 1.94
N SER A 188 -9.75 21.59 1.22
CA SER A 188 -9.12 22.72 0.47
C SER A 188 -7.87 22.29 -0.29
N TYR A 189 -7.86 21.06 -0.80
CA TYR A 189 -6.71 20.35 -1.33
C TYR A 189 -6.37 20.84 -2.73
N LEU A 190 -5.24 21.52 -2.86
CA LEU A 190 -4.67 21.94 -4.14
C LEU A 190 -3.51 21.01 -4.51
N ASP A 191 -3.67 20.26 -5.60
CA ASP A 191 -2.65 19.38 -6.17
C ASP A 191 -2.04 20.02 -7.42
N THR A 192 -0.73 20.15 -7.44
CA THR A 192 0.02 20.61 -8.61
C THR A 192 1.13 19.63 -8.94
N ALA A 193 1.20 19.20 -10.20
CA ALA A 193 2.18 18.21 -10.60
C ALA A 193 2.74 18.50 -11.99
N ALA A 194 3.95 18.02 -12.25
CA ALA A 194 4.61 18.14 -13.54
C ALA A 194 5.51 16.92 -13.79
N VAL A 195 5.65 16.56 -15.05
CA VAL A 195 6.59 15.55 -15.51
C VAL A 195 7.16 15.94 -16.87
N VAL A 196 8.43 15.60 -17.09
CA VAL A 196 9.09 15.70 -18.39
C VAL A 196 10.00 14.49 -18.56
N SER A 197 10.01 13.92 -19.76
CA SER A 197 10.82 12.75 -20.13
C SER A 197 11.33 12.90 -21.55
N GLY A 198 12.42 12.21 -21.90
CA GLY A 198 12.96 12.20 -23.24
C GLY A 198 14.40 11.71 -23.30
N ALA A 199 14.90 11.54 -24.55
CA ALA A 199 16.28 11.16 -24.77
C ALA A 199 17.24 12.33 -24.51
N LEU A 200 18.30 12.08 -23.76
CA LEU A 200 19.51 12.93 -23.71
C LEU A 200 20.49 12.52 -24.83
N VAL A 201 20.53 11.23 -25.13
CA VAL A 201 21.24 10.63 -26.24
C VAL A 201 20.32 9.59 -26.85
N GLU A 202 19.91 9.78 -28.09
CA GLU A 202 18.97 8.91 -28.80
C GLU A 202 19.38 7.44 -28.68
N ASP A 203 18.42 6.57 -28.34
CA ASP A 203 18.56 5.13 -28.12
C ASP A 203 19.54 4.68 -27.02
N VAL A 204 20.23 5.63 -26.34
CA VAL A 204 21.29 5.30 -25.38
C VAL A 204 21.02 5.81 -23.99
N LEU A 205 20.57 7.06 -23.85
CA LEU A 205 20.36 7.68 -22.54
C LEU A 205 19.09 8.51 -22.53
N ALA A 206 18.14 8.11 -21.70
CA ALA A 206 16.90 8.82 -21.49
C ALA A 206 16.77 9.29 -20.03
N PHE A 207 15.97 10.33 -19.80
CA PHE A 207 15.67 10.85 -18.48
C PHE A 207 14.16 10.99 -18.27
N ARG A 208 13.76 10.96 -17.00
CA ARG A 208 12.42 11.35 -16.55
C ARG A 208 12.53 12.12 -15.24
N LEU A 209 11.87 13.27 -15.17
CA LEU A 209 11.77 14.07 -13.97
C LEU A 209 10.31 14.35 -13.69
N SER A 210 9.85 13.93 -12.52
CA SER A 210 8.45 14.03 -12.07
C SER A 210 8.43 14.72 -10.72
N THR A 211 7.47 15.62 -10.50
CA THR A 211 7.25 16.30 -9.21
C THR A 211 5.78 16.52 -8.96
N GLN A 212 5.38 16.43 -7.71
CA GLN A 212 4.04 16.74 -7.22
C GLN A 212 4.14 17.55 -5.93
N TYR A 213 3.28 18.52 -5.77
CA TYR A 213 3.12 19.29 -4.54
C TYR A 213 1.64 19.41 -4.22
N VAL A 214 1.30 19.11 -2.98
CA VAL A 214 -0.05 19.23 -2.43
C VAL A 214 -0.01 20.23 -1.30
N ASP A 215 -0.97 21.15 -1.31
CA ASP A 215 -1.26 22.11 -0.25
C ASP A 215 -2.73 21.93 0.13
N GLY A 216 -3.01 21.44 1.34
CA GLY A 216 -4.35 21.13 1.79
C GLY A 216 -4.55 21.35 3.27
N GLU A 217 -5.79 21.11 3.67
CA GLU A 217 -6.21 21.02 5.06
C GLU A 217 -6.92 19.69 5.27
N THR A 218 -6.87 19.14 6.46
CA THR A 218 -7.64 17.94 6.78
C THR A 218 -9.08 18.29 7.13
N PHE A 219 -9.99 17.34 7.00
CA PHE A 219 -11.41 17.54 7.34
C PHE A 219 -11.70 17.55 8.85
N SER A 220 -10.70 17.47 9.71
CA SER A 220 -10.87 17.56 11.17
C SER A 220 -11.10 19.01 11.62
N ASN A 221 -11.96 19.19 12.63
CA ASN A 221 -12.24 20.46 13.28
C ASN A 221 -11.51 20.51 14.63
N PRO A 222 -10.27 21.00 14.70
CA PRO A 222 -9.53 21.04 15.94
C PRO A 222 -10.23 21.96 16.97
N PRO A 223 -10.12 21.63 18.27
CA PRO A 223 -10.66 22.49 19.31
C PRO A 223 -10.01 23.87 19.26
N VAL A 224 -10.78 24.88 19.65
CA VAL A 224 -10.26 26.24 19.78
C VAL A 224 -9.46 26.33 21.08
N TYR A 225 -8.15 26.36 20.98
CA TYR A 225 -7.26 26.57 22.11
C TYR A 225 -7.27 28.04 22.55
N GLU A 226 -7.31 28.35 23.84
CA GLU A 226 -7.16 29.72 24.36
C GLU A 226 -5.79 30.33 23.98
N THR A 227 -4.77 29.46 23.93
CA THR A 227 -3.45 29.77 23.36
C THR A 227 -3.09 28.62 22.42
N ASN A 228 -2.75 28.93 21.18
CA ASN A 228 -2.31 27.90 20.24
C ASN A 228 -1.07 27.19 20.84
N PRO A 229 -1.07 25.85 20.98
CA PRO A 229 0.03 25.12 21.58
C PRO A 229 1.30 25.12 20.70
N THR A 230 1.16 25.50 19.46
CA THR A 230 2.24 25.55 18.45
C THR A 230 2.10 26.74 17.54
N ASP A 231 3.18 27.17 16.90
CA ASP A 231 3.18 28.16 15.81
C ASP A 231 2.69 27.60 14.48
N ARG A 232 2.44 26.26 14.41
CA ARG A 232 2.00 25.52 13.21
C ARG A 232 0.47 25.55 13.07
N GLU A 233 -0.02 25.43 11.83
CA GLU A 233 -1.46 25.32 11.52
C GLU A 233 -1.91 23.87 11.75
N LEU A 234 -2.78 23.64 12.76
CA LEU A 234 -3.17 22.32 13.23
C LEU A 234 -3.90 21.45 12.19
N ASN A 235 -4.55 22.06 11.20
CA ASN A 235 -5.26 21.34 10.13
C ASN A 235 -4.47 21.23 8.84
N LYS A 236 -3.30 21.81 8.77
CA LYS A 236 -2.50 21.84 7.55
C LYS A 236 -2.00 20.46 7.19
N LEU A 237 -1.96 20.16 5.89
CA LEU A 237 -1.31 19.02 5.30
C LEU A 237 -0.61 19.45 4.02
N ASN A 238 0.71 19.37 4.01
CA ASN A 238 1.52 19.63 2.83
C ASN A 238 2.29 18.37 2.47
N THR A 239 2.27 17.98 1.20
CA THR A 239 3.14 16.91 0.71
C THR A 239 3.91 17.36 -0.50
N SER A 240 5.13 16.90 -0.63
CA SER A 240 5.92 17.06 -1.83
C SER A 240 6.59 15.77 -2.21
N SER A 241 6.61 15.44 -3.49
CA SER A 241 7.36 14.31 -4.01
C SER A 241 8.09 14.72 -5.28
N THR A 242 9.33 14.26 -5.43
CA THR A 242 10.10 14.45 -6.65
C THR A 242 10.85 13.17 -6.96
N ARG A 243 10.80 12.75 -8.24
CA ARG A 243 11.52 11.58 -8.72
C ARG A 243 12.30 11.92 -9.97
N ALA A 244 13.57 11.55 -9.99
CA ALA A 244 14.44 11.69 -11.14
C ALA A 244 14.95 10.31 -11.54
N LYS A 245 14.79 9.95 -12.81
CA LYS A 245 15.27 8.68 -13.38
C LYS A 245 16.19 8.95 -14.56
N LEU A 246 17.26 8.17 -14.65
CA LEU A 246 18.15 8.09 -15.81
C LEU A 246 18.22 6.64 -16.27
N LEU A 247 17.87 6.39 -17.52
CA LEU A 247 17.93 5.06 -18.14
C LEU A 247 19.06 5.05 -19.18
N TYR A 248 20.06 4.23 -18.95
CA TYR A 248 21.20 4.01 -19.84
C TYR A 248 21.12 2.65 -20.50
N THR A 249 20.95 2.63 -21.83
CA THR A 249 20.80 1.45 -22.67
C THR A 249 21.87 1.40 -23.76
N PRO A 250 23.15 1.13 -23.39
CA PRO A 250 24.26 1.15 -24.35
C PRO A 250 24.18 0.05 -25.40
N SER A 251 23.36 -0.97 -25.17
CA SER A 251 23.11 -2.08 -26.07
C SER A 251 21.70 -2.65 -25.83
N LYS A 252 21.25 -3.54 -26.71
CA LYS A 252 19.98 -4.26 -26.52
C LYS A 252 20.00 -5.25 -25.33
N ASP A 253 21.20 -5.58 -24.87
CA ASP A 253 21.38 -6.61 -23.83
C ASP A 253 21.62 -6.01 -22.44
N LEU A 254 21.77 -4.69 -22.33
CA LEU A 254 22.06 -4.03 -21.04
C LEU A 254 21.19 -2.77 -20.88
N ALA A 255 20.43 -2.73 -19.79
CA ALA A 255 19.74 -1.56 -19.30
C ALA A 255 20.22 -1.27 -17.85
N VAL A 256 20.55 -0.02 -17.57
CA VAL A 256 20.89 0.45 -16.23
C VAL A 256 20.04 1.66 -15.92
N GLN A 257 19.22 1.58 -14.88
CA GLN A 257 18.40 2.70 -14.42
C GLN A 257 18.90 3.20 -13.07
N LEU A 258 19.19 4.49 -12.98
CA LEU A 258 19.40 5.20 -11.73
C LEU A 258 18.12 5.97 -11.40
N THR A 259 17.61 5.77 -10.18
CA THR A 259 16.45 6.50 -9.66
C THR A 259 16.83 7.21 -8.36
N TYR A 260 16.51 8.49 -8.24
CA TYR A 260 16.47 9.23 -6.99
C TYR A 260 15.06 9.72 -6.74
N SER A 261 14.54 9.45 -5.55
CA SER A 261 13.24 9.89 -5.11
C SER A 261 13.34 10.58 -3.77
N THR A 262 12.65 11.72 -3.63
CA THR A 262 12.48 12.40 -2.35
C THR A 262 11.00 12.62 -2.08
N TYR A 263 10.60 12.45 -0.85
CA TYR A 263 9.24 12.66 -0.35
C TYR A 263 9.29 13.42 0.96
N SER A 264 8.39 14.37 1.11
CA SER A 264 8.21 15.11 2.37
C SER A 264 6.71 15.29 2.62
N GLU A 265 6.31 15.07 3.86
CA GLU A 265 4.95 15.33 4.35
C GLU A 265 5.04 16.08 5.68
N GLU A 266 4.24 17.13 5.81
CA GLU A 266 4.13 17.93 7.01
C GLU A 266 2.67 18.20 7.32
N GLY A 267 2.24 17.91 8.55
CA GLY A 267 0.93 18.30 9.05
C GLY A 267 0.10 17.18 9.65
N ASN A 268 -1.21 17.35 9.65
CA ASN A 268 -2.15 16.42 10.26
C ASN A 268 -2.47 15.24 9.31
N SER A 269 -1.54 14.32 9.20
CA SER A 269 -1.67 13.10 8.39
C SER A 269 -2.02 11.86 9.23
N GLY A 270 -2.08 10.70 8.59
CA GLY A 270 -2.40 9.44 9.21
C GLY A 270 -3.89 9.27 9.55
N ARG A 271 -4.19 8.19 10.28
CA ARG A 271 -5.57 7.87 10.65
C ARG A 271 -6.11 8.84 11.69
N LYS A 272 -7.31 9.35 11.44
CA LYS A 272 -7.99 10.29 12.33
C LYS A 272 -8.99 9.59 13.24
N TYR A 273 -8.98 9.99 14.51
CA TYR A 273 -9.92 9.53 15.52
C TYR A 273 -10.66 10.74 16.08
N PHE A 274 -11.98 10.65 16.13
CA PHE A 274 -12.88 11.72 16.55
C PHE A 274 -13.62 11.33 17.83
N LEU A 275 -14.13 12.33 18.56
CA LEU A 275 -14.95 12.12 19.73
C LEU A 275 -16.24 11.38 19.37
N ALA A 276 -16.66 10.39 20.15
CA ALA A 276 -17.77 9.53 19.80
C ALA A 276 -19.16 10.14 20.07
N ASP A 277 -19.28 11.24 20.82
CA ASP A 277 -20.56 11.88 21.15
C ASP A 277 -21.12 12.71 19.98
N GLU A 278 -20.28 13.34 19.16
CA GLU A 278 -20.67 14.08 17.94
C GLU A 278 -19.66 13.76 16.80
N PRO A 279 -19.60 12.51 16.31
CA PRO A 279 -18.49 12.01 15.52
C PRO A 279 -18.33 12.68 14.13
N PHE A 280 -19.43 13.23 13.58
CA PHE A 280 -19.44 13.91 12.29
C PHE A 280 -19.29 15.43 12.40
N ASP A 281 -19.08 15.95 13.60
CA ASP A 281 -18.53 17.29 13.81
C ASP A 281 -17.00 17.31 13.63
N TYR A 282 -16.39 16.11 13.51
CA TYR A 282 -14.98 15.89 13.22
C TYR A 282 -14.02 16.53 14.24
N GLU A 283 -14.45 16.65 15.52
CA GLU A 283 -13.56 17.07 16.59
C GLU A 283 -12.56 15.95 16.91
N PRO A 284 -11.26 16.16 16.73
CA PRO A 284 -10.27 15.11 16.91
C PRO A 284 -10.09 14.73 18.38
N LEU A 285 -9.95 13.44 18.67
CA LEU A 285 -9.62 12.92 20.00
C LEU A 285 -8.27 13.48 20.49
N TYR A 286 -7.31 13.58 19.60
CA TYR A 286 -6.04 14.28 19.81
C TYR A 286 -5.59 14.95 18.52
N GLN A 287 -4.89 16.04 18.69
CA GLN A 287 -4.28 16.77 17.61
C GLN A 287 -2.83 16.29 17.44
N ARG A 288 -2.48 15.88 16.24
CA ARG A 288 -1.11 15.50 15.88
C ARG A 288 -0.66 16.26 14.65
N ILE A 289 0.58 16.70 14.66
CA ILE A 289 1.28 17.23 13.51
C ILE A 289 2.40 16.26 13.22
N MET A 290 2.37 15.64 12.06
CA MET A 290 3.35 14.66 11.62
C MET A 290 4.34 15.29 10.65
N ASP A 291 5.56 14.81 10.71
CA ASP A 291 6.63 15.14 9.78
C ASP A 291 7.23 13.84 9.25
N THR A 292 7.28 13.71 7.93
CA THR A 292 7.89 12.55 7.25
C THR A 292 8.82 13.07 6.16
N GLU A 293 10.03 12.56 6.12
CA GLU A 293 10.99 12.78 5.06
C GLU A 293 11.55 11.43 4.59
N SER A 294 11.66 11.22 3.29
CA SER A 294 12.22 10.00 2.71
C SER A 294 13.07 10.34 1.49
N ASP A 295 14.32 9.91 1.49
CA ASP A 295 15.22 10.00 0.37
C ASP A 295 15.68 8.60 -0.05
N THR A 296 15.40 8.22 -1.31
CA THR A 296 15.77 6.91 -1.84
C THR A 296 16.64 7.06 -3.08
N THR A 297 17.78 6.41 -3.08
CA THR A 297 18.65 6.25 -4.25
C THR A 297 18.69 4.78 -4.64
N GLN A 298 18.41 4.48 -5.90
CA GLN A 298 18.27 3.12 -6.40
C GLN A 298 18.97 2.96 -7.74
N VAL A 299 19.60 1.81 -7.93
CA VAL A 299 20.17 1.36 -9.20
C VAL A 299 19.56 0.01 -9.57
N ASN A 300 18.98 -0.06 -10.76
CA ASN A 300 18.50 -1.30 -11.38
C ASN A 300 19.39 -1.62 -12.57
N VAL A 301 19.76 -2.89 -12.71
CA VAL A 301 20.52 -3.40 -13.85
C VAL A 301 19.82 -4.62 -14.40
N ASP A 302 19.42 -4.55 -15.66
CA ASP A 302 18.87 -5.67 -16.42
C ASP A 302 19.87 -6.04 -17.50
N TYR A 303 20.43 -7.25 -17.41
CA TYR A 303 21.47 -7.72 -18.33
C TYR A 303 21.10 -9.06 -18.95
N LYS A 304 20.84 -9.04 -20.26
CA LYS A 304 20.67 -10.26 -21.06
C LYS A 304 22.04 -10.87 -21.35
N ILE A 305 22.40 -11.93 -20.62
CA ILE A 305 23.69 -12.63 -20.80
C ILE A 305 23.70 -13.37 -22.14
N ASN A 306 22.60 -14.02 -22.48
CA ASN A 306 22.34 -14.69 -23.76
C ASN A 306 20.83 -14.98 -23.88
N ASP A 307 20.42 -15.77 -24.86
CA ASP A 307 18.98 -16.07 -25.07
C ASP A 307 18.37 -16.94 -23.95
N ASP A 308 19.17 -17.63 -23.15
CA ASP A 308 18.72 -18.53 -22.09
C ASP A 308 18.86 -17.94 -20.67
N PHE A 309 19.72 -16.92 -20.50
CA PHE A 309 20.03 -16.34 -19.19
C PHE A 309 19.94 -14.82 -19.19
N SER A 310 19.34 -14.25 -18.14
CA SER A 310 19.46 -12.83 -17.81
C SER A 310 19.75 -12.63 -16.31
N LEU A 311 20.34 -11.49 -15.99
CA LEU A 311 20.69 -11.08 -14.64
C LEU A 311 19.99 -9.76 -14.34
N ASP A 312 19.20 -9.74 -13.25
CA ASP A 312 18.56 -8.54 -12.73
C ASP A 312 19.21 -8.21 -11.37
N VAL A 313 19.57 -6.95 -11.17
CA VAL A 313 20.19 -6.47 -9.92
C VAL A 313 19.47 -5.19 -9.49
N LEU A 314 19.04 -5.17 -8.26
CA LEU A 314 18.56 -3.97 -7.57
C LEU A 314 19.47 -3.68 -6.39
N VAL A 315 19.93 -2.44 -6.28
CA VAL A 315 20.60 -1.91 -5.10
C VAL A 315 19.94 -0.60 -4.74
N ALA A 316 19.47 -0.48 -3.51
CA ALA A 316 18.83 0.74 -3.01
C ALA A 316 19.37 1.12 -1.63
N TYR A 317 19.49 2.42 -1.42
CA TYR A 317 19.74 3.04 -0.12
C TYR A 317 18.59 4.01 0.17
N MET A 318 18.02 3.93 1.36
CA MET A 318 16.97 4.82 1.82
C MET A 318 17.37 5.45 3.15
N ASP A 319 17.12 6.75 3.26
CA ASP A 319 17.12 7.53 4.50
C ASP A 319 15.68 7.97 4.76
N TYR A 320 15.16 7.71 5.96
CA TYR A 320 13.78 7.96 6.31
C TYR A 320 13.69 8.55 7.71
N LYS A 321 12.98 9.66 7.82
CA LYS A 321 12.68 10.32 9.09
C LYS A 321 11.19 10.44 9.25
N TRP A 322 10.74 10.16 10.45
CA TRP A 322 9.36 10.28 10.80
C TRP A 322 9.23 10.76 12.23
N GLY A 323 8.23 11.59 12.48
CA GLY A 323 7.91 12.02 13.83
C GLY A 323 6.53 12.64 13.92
N PHE A 324 6.09 12.88 15.13
CA PHE A 324 4.92 13.68 15.38
C PHE A 324 5.01 14.44 16.70
N GLU A 325 4.41 15.60 16.72
CA GLU A 325 4.07 16.34 17.93
C GLU A 325 2.58 16.10 18.25
N ALA A 326 2.27 15.63 19.46
CA ALA A 326 0.91 15.43 19.90
C ALA A 326 0.51 16.51 20.91
N TYR A 327 -0.64 17.13 20.64
CA TYR A 327 -1.25 18.14 21.49
C TYR A 327 -2.58 17.60 22.02
N GLU A 328 -2.65 17.44 23.34
CA GLU A 328 -3.90 17.10 24.00
C GLU A 328 -4.40 18.30 24.81
N PRO A 329 -5.70 18.33 25.20
CA PRO A 329 -6.24 19.41 26.04
C PRO A 329 -5.55 19.55 27.40
N LEU A 330 -4.76 18.54 27.81
CA LEU A 330 -3.98 18.53 29.05
C LEU A 330 -2.49 18.55 28.69
N GLU A 331 -1.74 19.56 29.13
CA GLU A 331 -0.28 19.68 28.97
C GLU A 331 0.50 18.40 29.35
N SER A 332 -0.06 17.58 30.28
CA SER A 332 0.56 16.31 30.71
C SER A 332 0.54 15.20 29.67
N ALA A 333 -0.16 15.37 28.57
CA ALA A 333 -0.31 14.39 27.51
C ALA A 333 0.42 14.78 26.21
N GLU A 334 1.05 15.95 26.19
CA GLU A 334 1.90 16.37 25.07
C GLU A 334 3.08 15.40 24.90
N SER A 335 3.34 15.03 23.66
CA SER A 335 4.42 14.10 23.30
C SER A 335 5.06 14.53 21.99
N ASP A 336 6.38 14.45 21.97
CA ASP A 336 7.21 14.56 20.78
C ASP A 336 7.83 13.18 20.52
N VAL A 337 7.56 12.61 19.35
CA VAL A 337 8.01 11.27 18.97
C VAL A 337 8.75 11.36 17.66
N SER A 338 9.92 10.76 17.60
CA SER A 338 10.75 10.74 16.41
C SER A 338 11.34 9.36 16.13
N MET A 339 11.61 9.12 14.86
CA MET A 339 12.27 7.93 14.34
C MET A 339 13.12 8.29 13.13
N ASP A 340 14.39 7.96 13.20
CA ASP A 340 15.34 8.06 12.10
C ASP A 340 15.71 6.64 11.66
N GLU A 341 15.54 6.33 10.38
CA GLU A 341 15.84 5.01 9.80
C GLU A 341 16.74 5.16 8.59
N SER A 342 17.73 4.31 8.47
CA SER A 342 18.44 4.10 7.23
C SER A 342 18.44 2.63 6.84
N ASN A 343 18.33 2.33 5.56
CA ASN A 343 18.37 0.94 5.11
C ASN A 343 19.04 0.76 3.75
N ILE A 344 19.61 -0.42 3.57
CA ILE A 344 20.20 -0.89 2.31
C ILE A 344 19.43 -2.13 1.89
N THR A 345 18.98 -2.15 0.64
CA THR A 345 18.38 -3.31 -0.03
C THR A 345 19.24 -3.72 -1.21
N VAL A 346 19.59 -5.01 -1.28
CA VAL A 346 20.24 -5.61 -2.44
C VAL A 346 19.43 -6.84 -2.83
N ASP A 347 19.03 -6.92 -4.10
CA ASP A 347 18.34 -8.07 -4.67
C ASP A 347 19.01 -8.42 -6.00
N THR A 348 19.50 -9.64 -6.15
CA THR A 348 20.16 -10.10 -7.37
C THR A 348 19.52 -11.40 -7.81
N LYS A 349 19.06 -11.45 -9.05
CA LYS A 349 18.32 -12.56 -9.61
C LYS A 349 18.88 -12.98 -10.95
N LEU A 350 19.26 -14.24 -11.07
CA LEU A 350 19.64 -14.88 -12.32
C LEU A 350 18.46 -15.66 -12.85
N ASN A 351 17.90 -15.22 -13.96
CA ASN A 351 16.86 -15.94 -14.70
C ASN A 351 17.50 -16.96 -15.64
N PHE A 352 16.88 -18.11 -15.80
CA PHE A 352 17.35 -19.19 -16.65
C PHE A 352 16.19 -19.88 -17.38
N GLY A 353 16.52 -20.59 -18.45
CA GLY A 353 15.54 -21.31 -19.25
C GLY A 353 14.63 -20.38 -20.07
N LEU A 354 15.07 -19.17 -20.38
CA LEU A 354 14.27 -18.16 -21.10
C LEU A 354 13.94 -18.60 -22.55
N SER A 355 14.78 -19.44 -23.14
CA SER A 355 14.57 -20.03 -24.45
C SER A 355 14.12 -21.49 -24.40
N ASN A 356 13.83 -22.03 -23.21
CA ASN A 356 13.53 -23.43 -23.03
C ASN A 356 12.02 -23.67 -22.85
N ASP A 357 11.44 -24.51 -23.71
CA ASP A 357 10.00 -24.80 -23.69
C ASP A 357 9.57 -25.68 -22.51
N PHE A 358 10.50 -26.43 -21.88
CA PHE A 358 10.16 -27.37 -20.81
C PHE A 358 10.32 -26.77 -19.41
N TYR A 359 11.32 -25.92 -19.17
CA TYR A 359 11.52 -25.29 -17.88
C TYR A 359 11.99 -23.83 -18.01
N SER A 360 11.59 -23.00 -17.05
CA SER A 360 12.11 -21.68 -16.84
C SER A 360 12.09 -21.33 -15.36
N GLY A 361 12.87 -20.36 -14.95
CA GLY A 361 12.89 -19.98 -13.54
C GLY A 361 13.98 -18.98 -13.21
N PHE A 362 14.18 -18.80 -11.92
CA PHE A 362 15.22 -17.92 -11.39
C PHE A 362 15.80 -18.47 -10.08
N ILE A 363 17.01 -18.02 -9.78
CA ILE A 363 17.63 -18.12 -8.47
C ILE A 363 18.15 -16.74 -8.06
N GLY A 364 17.90 -16.34 -6.82
CA GLY A 364 18.27 -15.01 -6.33
C GLY A 364 18.94 -15.02 -4.97
N LEU A 365 19.61 -13.91 -4.71
CA LEU A 365 20.20 -13.56 -3.43
C LEU A 365 19.61 -12.21 -3.01
N ALA A 366 19.09 -12.13 -1.78
CA ALA A 366 18.58 -10.89 -1.21
C ALA A 366 19.34 -10.56 0.09
N TYR A 367 19.66 -9.30 0.26
CA TYR A 367 20.24 -8.74 1.48
C TYR A 367 19.49 -7.47 1.84
N PHE A 368 19.17 -7.35 3.12
CA PHE A 368 18.60 -6.15 3.71
C PHE A 368 19.30 -5.85 5.03
N ASP A 369 19.61 -4.58 5.25
CA ASP A 369 20.19 -4.09 6.49
C ASP A 369 19.54 -2.75 6.85
N ARG A 370 18.98 -2.66 8.02
CA ARG A 370 18.29 -1.49 8.54
C ARG A 370 18.80 -1.14 9.91
N ASP A 371 19.14 0.12 10.10
CA ASP A 371 19.37 0.74 11.40
C ASP A 371 18.31 1.81 11.65
N GLN A 372 17.76 1.85 12.85
CA GLN A 372 16.68 2.76 13.25
C GLN A 372 16.93 3.25 14.67
N ASP A 373 16.92 4.56 14.86
CA ASP A 373 16.88 5.21 16.17
C ASP A 373 15.45 5.72 16.44
N PHE A 374 14.97 5.64 17.67
CA PHE A 374 13.65 6.13 18.05
C PHE A 374 13.65 6.78 19.42
N GLU A 375 12.84 7.83 19.56
CA GLU A 375 12.71 8.58 20.81
C GLU A 375 11.26 9.03 21.02
N SER A 376 10.85 9.10 22.29
CA SER A 376 9.62 9.77 22.72
C SER A 376 9.91 10.60 23.98
N VAL A 377 9.51 11.87 23.93
CA VAL A 377 9.65 12.83 25.01
C VAL A 377 8.29 13.43 25.36
N GLY A 378 7.96 13.54 26.63
CA GLY A 378 6.70 14.12 27.09
C GLY A 378 5.95 13.23 28.06
N ALA A 379 4.71 12.86 27.74
CA ALA A 379 3.88 12.01 28.61
C ALA A 379 4.52 10.66 28.92
N THR A 380 5.27 10.11 27.96
CA THR A 380 6.07 8.89 28.14
C THR A 380 7.46 9.10 27.54
N ASN A 381 8.49 8.93 28.38
CA ASN A 381 9.87 9.14 27.95
C ASN A 381 10.56 7.78 27.73
N TYR A 382 10.92 7.49 26.48
CA TYR A 382 11.72 6.33 26.11
C TYR A 382 12.59 6.64 24.88
N TYR A 383 13.64 5.89 24.71
CA TYR A 383 14.51 5.96 23.55
C TYR A 383 15.18 4.62 23.30
N GLY A 384 15.64 4.40 22.11
CA GLY A 384 16.35 3.17 21.74
C GLY A 384 16.77 3.11 20.29
N ASP A 385 17.31 1.98 19.95
CA ASP A 385 17.70 1.61 18.59
C ASP A 385 17.16 0.23 18.22
N ASP A 386 16.87 0.05 16.94
CA ASP A 386 16.39 -1.21 16.34
C ASP A 386 17.19 -1.48 15.06
N SER A 387 17.95 -2.56 15.02
CA SER A 387 18.60 -3.01 13.80
C SER A 387 18.01 -4.34 13.34
N SER A 388 17.84 -4.48 12.02
CA SER A 388 17.28 -5.68 11.41
C SER A 388 18.06 -6.04 10.17
N LYS A 389 18.63 -7.24 10.14
CA LYS A 389 19.39 -7.79 9.01
C LYS A 389 18.71 -9.02 8.45
N SER A 390 18.62 -9.10 7.13
CA SER A 390 18.10 -10.28 6.47
C SER A 390 19.01 -10.68 5.31
N THR A 391 19.30 -11.98 5.23
CA THR A 391 20.03 -12.56 4.11
C THR A 391 19.29 -13.78 3.62
N ALA A 392 18.98 -13.81 2.33
CA ALA A 392 18.22 -14.90 1.75
C ALA A 392 18.82 -15.44 0.45
N VAL A 393 18.63 -16.76 0.27
CA VAL A 393 18.71 -17.43 -1.03
C VAL A 393 17.30 -17.85 -1.39
N TYR A 394 16.85 -17.51 -2.59
CA TYR A 394 15.50 -17.84 -3.03
C TYR A 394 15.47 -18.22 -4.51
N GLY A 395 14.43 -18.89 -4.93
CA GLY A 395 14.25 -19.24 -6.33
C GLY A 395 12.93 -19.94 -6.59
N GLU A 396 12.56 -19.93 -7.85
CA GLU A 396 11.36 -20.56 -8.36
C GLU A 396 11.67 -21.19 -9.73
N THR A 397 11.12 -22.35 -10.00
CA THR A 397 11.22 -23.02 -11.30
C THR A 397 9.86 -23.51 -11.72
N SER A 398 9.47 -23.17 -12.92
CA SER A 398 8.27 -23.68 -13.61
C SER A 398 8.66 -24.76 -14.60
N PHE A 399 7.91 -25.85 -14.62
CA PHE A 399 8.06 -26.99 -15.53
C PHE A 399 6.79 -27.13 -16.36
N ASN A 400 6.89 -26.97 -17.66
CA ASN A 400 5.80 -27.20 -18.62
C ASN A 400 5.70 -28.71 -18.90
N LEU A 401 4.90 -29.43 -18.10
CA LEU A 401 4.74 -30.89 -18.18
C LEU A 401 3.98 -31.31 -19.44
N SER A 402 3.10 -30.45 -19.94
CA SER A 402 2.48 -30.50 -21.27
C SER A 402 2.26 -29.07 -21.77
N ARG A 403 1.60 -28.88 -22.90
CA ARG A 403 1.22 -27.55 -23.40
C ARG A 403 0.22 -26.86 -22.49
N GLU A 404 -0.59 -27.64 -21.79
CA GLU A 404 -1.68 -27.18 -20.94
C GLU A 404 -1.34 -27.22 -19.44
N LEU A 405 -0.27 -27.92 -19.05
CA LEU A 405 0.02 -28.21 -17.63
C LEU A 405 1.39 -27.70 -17.22
N THR A 406 1.41 -26.72 -16.32
CA THR A 406 2.63 -26.17 -15.71
C THR A 406 2.67 -26.44 -14.21
N LEU A 407 3.80 -26.92 -13.71
CA LEU A 407 4.10 -27.09 -12.29
C LEU A 407 5.18 -26.10 -11.88
N THR A 408 4.93 -25.34 -10.84
CA THR A 408 5.88 -24.36 -10.30
C THR A 408 6.25 -24.72 -8.87
N ALA A 409 7.55 -24.76 -8.57
CA ALA A 409 8.08 -24.96 -7.24
C ALA A 409 9.05 -23.84 -6.86
N GLY A 410 8.83 -23.24 -5.71
CA GLY A 410 9.64 -22.16 -5.16
C GLY A 410 10.08 -22.45 -3.72
N LEU A 411 11.20 -21.85 -3.34
CA LEU A 411 11.71 -21.91 -1.97
C LEU A 411 12.52 -20.64 -1.68
N ARG A 412 12.29 -20.07 -0.50
CA ARG A 412 13.17 -19.08 0.10
C ARG A 412 13.72 -19.61 1.41
N ILE A 413 15.03 -19.52 1.59
CA ILE A 413 15.71 -19.74 2.87
C ILE A 413 16.29 -18.41 3.27
N GLU A 414 15.83 -17.89 4.39
CA GLU A 414 16.18 -16.58 4.90
C GLU A 414 16.68 -16.68 6.33
N ARG A 415 17.77 -15.99 6.63
CA ARG A 415 18.21 -15.74 7.98
C ARG A 415 17.90 -14.29 8.31
N GLU A 416 17.08 -14.08 9.31
CA GLU A 416 16.74 -12.79 9.89
C GLU A 416 17.40 -12.64 11.26
N GLU A 417 17.99 -11.49 11.52
CA GLU A 417 18.60 -11.09 12.79
C GLU A 417 18.00 -9.75 13.19
N GLN A 418 17.55 -9.63 14.43
CA GLN A 418 16.97 -8.43 14.99
C GLN A 418 17.63 -8.12 16.33
N LEU A 419 18.12 -6.89 16.47
CA LEU A 419 18.63 -6.35 17.71
C LEU A 419 17.88 -5.06 18.03
N ARG A 420 17.19 -5.00 19.17
CA ARG A 420 16.48 -3.81 19.62
C ARG A 420 16.87 -3.50 21.07
N ASN A 421 17.39 -2.32 21.29
CA ASN A 421 17.66 -1.78 22.62
C ASN A 421 16.55 -0.80 23.00
N PHE A 422 16.02 -0.92 24.19
CA PHE A 422 14.91 -0.12 24.67
C PHE A 422 15.24 0.43 26.07
N ASN A 423 15.12 1.74 26.24
CA ASN A 423 15.35 2.44 27.49
C ASN A 423 14.16 3.33 27.81
N MET A 424 13.59 3.19 29.00
CA MET A 424 12.46 3.97 29.44
C MET A 424 12.66 4.49 30.86
N ALA A 425 12.42 5.78 31.07
CA ALA A 425 12.37 6.38 32.41
C ALA A 425 10.95 6.18 32.99
N PHE A 426 10.85 5.40 34.04
CA PHE A 426 9.58 5.13 34.69
C PHE A 426 9.67 5.31 36.22
N ARG A 427 8.82 6.17 36.82
CA ARG A 427 8.74 6.45 38.28
C ARG A 427 10.08 6.67 38.97
N GLY A 428 11.09 7.13 38.25
CA GLY A 428 12.43 7.41 38.79
C GLY A 428 13.44 6.29 38.60
N ASP A 429 13.01 5.15 38.10
CA ASP A 429 13.87 4.04 37.68
C ASP A 429 14.04 4.01 36.15
N MET A 430 15.10 3.40 35.69
CA MET A 430 15.33 3.12 34.24
C MET A 430 15.07 1.66 33.95
N LEU A 431 14.06 1.40 33.13
CA LEU A 431 13.88 0.12 32.48
C LEU A 431 14.83 0.07 31.27
N VAL A 432 15.69 -0.93 31.23
CA VAL A 432 16.64 -1.16 30.11
C VAL A 432 16.48 -2.59 29.66
N GLU A 433 16.01 -2.77 28.44
CA GLU A 433 15.75 -4.09 27.86
C GLU A 433 16.38 -4.23 26.48
N GLN A 434 16.67 -5.46 26.10
CA GLN A 434 17.23 -5.79 24.81
C GLN A 434 16.53 -7.01 24.22
N LEU A 435 16.03 -6.88 23.00
CA LEU A 435 15.65 -7.99 22.15
C LEU A 435 16.87 -8.34 21.27
N ASP A 436 17.40 -9.55 21.38
CA ASP A 436 18.42 -10.09 20.49
C ASP A 436 17.90 -11.43 19.97
N ASN A 437 17.45 -11.46 18.74
CA ASN A 437 16.79 -12.60 18.16
C ASN A 437 17.28 -12.92 16.75
N SER A 438 17.34 -14.20 16.41
CA SER A 438 17.68 -14.62 15.04
C SER A 438 16.93 -15.86 14.66
N HIS A 439 16.34 -15.85 13.47
CA HIS A 439 15.56 -16.96 12.93
C HIS A 439 16.09 -17.39 11.55
N THR A 440 15.93 -18.68 11.26
CA THR A 440 16.14 -19.20 9.91
C THR A 440 14.83 -19.72 9.38
N LEU A 441 14.32 -19.06 8.37
CA LEU A 441 13.03 -19.29 7.77
C LEU A 441 13.13 -20.18 6.55
N ARG A 442 12.10 -21.00 6.33
CA ARG A 442 11.92 -21.80 5.12
C ARG A 442 10.51 -21.55 4.60
N LEU A 443 10.43 -20.86 3.46
CA LEU A 443 9.20 -20.34 2.88
C LEU A 443 8.97 -21.02 1.53
N PRO A 444 8.39 -22.24 1.51
CA PRO A 444 8.09 -22.95 0.28
C PRO A 444 6.87 -22.40 -0.44
N LYS A 445 6.86 -22.59 -1.77
CA LYS A 445 5.71 -22.39 -2.66
C LYS A 445 5.63 -23.58 -3.60
N LEU A 446 4.43 -24.10 -3.82
CA LEU A 446 4.12 -25.07 -4.85
C LEU A 446 2.84 -24.61 -5.55
N ALA A 447 2.85 -24.60 -6.87
CA ALA A 447 1.67 -24.24 -7.64
C ALA A 447 1.57 -25.11 -8.90
N ILE A 448 0.35 -25.33 -9.33
CA ILE A 448 0.01 -26.04 -10.56
C ILE A 448 -0.98 -25.20 -11.34
N GLN A 449 -0.75 -25.09 -12.64
CA GLN A 449 -1.61 -24.39 -13.57
C GLN A 449 -2.06 -25.36 -14.67
N TYR A 450 -3.31 -25.29 -15.04
CA TYR A 450 -3.88 -26.06 -16.12
C TYR A 450 -4.75 -25.20 -17.04
N ASP A 451 -4.33 -25.08 -18.30
CA ASP A 451 -5.08 -24.35 -19.33
C ASP A 451 -6.16 -25.26 -19.90
N ILE A 452 -7.40 -25.02 -19.48
CA ILE A 452 -8.57 -25.76 -19.98
C ILE A 452 -8.82 -25.43 -21.45
N SER A 453 -8.57 -24.18 -21.82
CA SER A 453 -8.67 -23.64 -23.16
C SER A 453 -7.73 -22.43 -23.32
N ASP A 454 -7.62 -21.92 -24.53
CA ASP A 454 -6.89 -20.68 -24.81
C ASP A 454 -7.46 -19.47 -24.01
N GLU A 455 -8.71 -19.55 -23.58
CA GLU A 455 -9.43 -18.47 -22.87
C GLU A 455 -9.42 -18.68 -21.34
N THR A 456 -9.24 -19.90 -20.83
CA THR A 456 -9.44 -20.21 -19.39
C THR A 456 -8.32 -21.04 -18.81
N THR A 457 -7.76 -20.53 -17.73
CA THR A 457 -6.72 -21.16 -16.92
C THR A 457 -7.26 -21.46 -15.53
N LEU A 458 -6.99 -22.68 -15.01
CA LEU A 458 -7.14 -23.03 -13.59
C LEU A 458 -5.79 -23.05 -12.92
N PHE A 459 -5.75 -22.72 -11.65
CA PHE A 459 -4.55 -22.89 -10.82
C PHE A 459 -4.90 -23.39 -9.42
N ALA A 460 -3.92 -24.05 -8.79
CA ALA A 460 -3.93 -24.32 -7.37
C ALA A 460 -2.55 -24.04 -6.80
N SER A 461 -2.48 -23.49 -5.60
CA SER A 461 -1.22 -23.16 -4.94
C SER A 461 -1.23 -23.49 -3.44
N ALA A 462 -0.05 -23.76 -2.90
CA ALA A 462 0.22 -23.88 -1.48
C ALA A 462 1.49 -23.09 -1.16
N ARG A 463 1.43 -22.21 -0.16
CA ARG A 463 2.57 -21.35 0.22
C ARG A 463 2.58 -21.08 1.72
N ARG A 464 3.75 -20.76 2.24
CA ARG A 464 3.94 -20.37 3.64
C ARG A 464 4.36 -18.91 3.74
N GLY A 465 3.70 -18.18 4.67
CA GLY A 465 4.03 -16.84 5.08
C GLY A 465 4.60 -16.77 6.49
N TYR A 466 5.24 -15.64 6.79
CA TYR A 466 5.92 -15.38 8.05
C TYR A 466 5.89 -13.89 8.38
N ASN A 467 5.78 -13.59 9.67
CA ASN A 467 6.04 -12.28 10.24
C ASN A 467 6.82 -12.43 11.55
N ALA A 468 7.78 -11.55 11.81
CA ALA A 468 8.68 -11.64 12.95
C ALA A 468 7.98 -11.41 14.29
N GLY A 469 8.52 -12.01 15.34
CA GLY A 469 8.23 -11.62 16.71
C GLY A 469 8.86 -10.29 17.08
N GLY A 470 8.62 -9.83 18.30
CA GLY A 470 9.13 -8.56 18.80
C GLY A 470 9.09 -8.47 20.31
N GLY A 471 9.28 -7.25 20.80
CA GLY A 471 9.14 -6.92 22.22
C GLY A 471 8.41 -5.60 22.38
N ALA A 472 7.58 -5.52 23.39
CA ALA A 472 6.73 -4.37 23.68
C ALA A 472 6.70 -4.05 25.17
N LEU A 473 6.23 -2.85 25.50
CA LEU A 473 6.04 -2.40 26.87
C LEU A 473 4.63 -2.74 27.37
N ASP A 474 4.54 -3.41 28.50
CA ASP A 474 3.32 -3.54 29.28
C ASP A 474 3.19 -2.32 30.19
N PHE A 475 2.38 -1.35 29.80
CA PHE A 475 2.16 -0.10 30.54
C PHE A 475 1.44 -0.29 31.89
N THR A 476 0.83 -1.46 32.11
CA THR A 476 0.14 -1.79 33.36
C THR A 476 1.09 -2.45 34.35
N ALA A 477 1.84 -3.42 33.90
CA ALA A 477 2.85 -4.11 34.69
C ALA A 477 4.15 -3.30 34.83
N GLU A 478 4.35 -2.30 33.96
CA GLU A 478 5.56 -1.47 33.91
C GLU A 478 6.82 -2.29 33.63
N ASP A 479 6.65 -3.28 32.74
CA ASP A 479 7.67 -4.25 32.38
C ASP A 479 7.74 -4.43 30.88
N TYR A 480 8.86 -4.94 30.36
CA TYR A 480 9.04 -5.25 28.97
C TYR A 480 8.73 -6.73 28.74
N TYR A 481 7.95 -7.03 27.69
CA TYR A 481 7.61 -8.41 27.34
C TYR A 481 7.94 -8.71 25.88
N TYR A 482 8.09 -9.98 25.58
CA TYR A 482 8.38 -10.49 24.25
C TYR A 482 7.18 -11.25 23.70
N TYR A 483 6.99 -11.20 22.40
CA TYR A 483 6.01 -11.99 21.66
C TYR A 483 6.68 -12.73 20.50
N ASP A 484 6.17 -13.91 20.16
CA ASP A 484 6.77 -14.80 19.18
C ASP A 484 6.37 -14.41 17.74
N GLU A 485 7.04 -15.03 16.77
CA GLU A 485 6.68 -14.94 15.37
C GLU A 485 5.30 -15.54 15.07
N GLU A 486 4.70 -15.10 13.99
CA GLU A 486 3.51 -15.68 13.39
C GLU A 486 3.79 -16.28 12.03
N THR A 487 3.12 -17.39 11.69
CA THR A 487 3.22 -18.03 10.40
C THR A 487 1.84 -18.38 9.85
N VAL A 488 1.72 -18.44 8.52
CA VAL A 488 0.50 -18.87 7.84
C VAL A 488 0.83 -19.90 6.75
N ASN A 489 0.01 -20.95 6.66
CA ASN A 489 -0.01 -21.84 5.51
C ASN A 489 -1.28 -21.52 4.70
N THR A 490 -1.10 -21.11 3.45
CA THR A 490 -2.20 -20.73 2.56
C THR A 490 -2.35 -21.73 1.44
N TYR A 491 -3.59 -22.11 1.18
CA TYR A 491 -3.98 -22.98 0.07
C TYR A 491 -5.00 -22.25 -0.78
N GLU A 492 -4.81 -22.21 -2.10
CA GLU A 492 -5.66 -21.51 -3.02
C GLU A 492 -6.00 -22.39 -4.23
N ILE A 493 -7.23 -22.22 -4.73
CA ILE A 493 -7.67 -22.77 -6.02
C ILE A 493 -8.40 -21.64 -6.73
N GLY A 494 -8.01 -21.35 -7.96
CA GLY A 494 -8.62 -20.26 -8.71
C GLY A 494 -8.74 -20.56 -10.20
N SER A 495 -9.47 -19.67 -10.88
CA SER A 495 -9.61 -19.66 -12.33
C SER A 495 -9.49 -18.25 -12.87
N ARG A 496 -8.99 -18.14 -14.08
CA ARG A 496 -8.94 -16.89 -14.84
C ARG A 496 -9.41 -17.14 -16.25
N SER A 497 -10.32 -16.30 -16.70
CA SER A 497 -10.91 -16.41 -18.04
C SER A 497 -10.84 -15.07 -18.74
N VAL A 498 -10.33 -15.09 -19.97
CA VAL A 498 -10.27 -13.99 -20.92
C VAL A 498 -11.08 -14.39 -22.14
N ILE A 499 -12.30 -13.92 -22.22
CA ILE A 499 -13.30 -14.36 -23.18
C ILE A 499 -13.52 -13.25 -24.19
N ASN A 500 -13.86 -13.65 -25.42
CA ASN A 500 -14.21 -12.73 -26.50
C ASN A 500 -13.12 -11.68 -26.78
N ASN A 501 -11.86 -12.15 -26.94
CA ASN A 501 -10.67 -11.33 -27.17
C ASN A 501 -10.40 -10.25 -26.12
N GLY A 502 -10.77 -10.53 -24.85
CA GLY A 502 -10.52 -9.61 -23.73
C GLY A 502 -11.68 -8.69 -23.37
N ASP A 503 -12.80 -8.75 -24.08
CA ASP A 503 -14.00 -7.98 -23.72
C ASP A 503 -14.58 -8.41 -22.36
N ILE A 504 -14.36 -9.68 -21.97
CA ILE A 504 -14.82 -10.23 -20.69
C ILE A 504 -13.64 -10.87 -19.98
N ASN A 505 -13.29 -10.37 -18.81
CA ASN A 505 -12.27 -10.91 -17.94
C ASN A 505 -12.90 -11.29 -16.61
N ILE A 506 -12.69 -12.53 -16.16
CA ILE A 506 -13.20 -13.02 -14.90
C ILE A 506 -12.07 -13.72 -14.14
N SER A 507 -11.87 -13.34 -12.90
CA SER A 507 -11.00 -14.00 -11.95
C SER A 507 -11.83 -14.50 -10.76
N ALA A 508 -11.65 -15.76 -10.38
CA ALA A 508 -12.27 -16.33 -9.18
C ALA A 508 -11.24 -17.12 -8.39
N ASN A 509 -11.23 -16.96 -7.07
CA ASN A 509 -10.28 -17.61 -6.18
C ASN A 509 -10.94 -18.03 -4.88
N VAL A 510 -10.73 -19.28 -4.46
CA VAL A 510 -11.10 -19.80 -3.14
C VAL A 510 -9.81 -20.03 -2.37
N PHE A 511 -9.76 -19.56 -1.14
CA PHE A 511 -8.57 -19.67 -0.29
C PHE A 511 -8.91 -20.23 1.08
N TYR A 512 -7.89 -20.82 1.72
CA TYR A 512 -7.86 -21.23 3.12
C TYR A 512 -6.50 -20.86 3.71
N ASN A 513 -6.51 -20.09 4.80
CA ASN A 513 -5.36 -19.67 5.57
C ASN A 513 -5.39 -20.36 6.94
N ASN A 514 -4.30 -20.98 7.36
CA ASN A 514 -4.12 -21.52 8.70
C ASN A 514 -2.96 -20.81 9.38
N PHE A 515 -3.27 -20.03 10.42
CA PHE A 515 -2.33 -19.22 11.18
C PHE A 515 -1.86 -19.97 12.42
N ASN A 516 -0.56 -19.93 12.70
CA ASN A 516 0.00 -20.35 13.96
C ASN A 516 0.73 -19.19 14.61
N GLY A 517 0.48 -18.96 15.90
CA GLY A 517 1.07 -17.85 16.63
C GLY A 517 0.57 -16.48 16.18
N TYR A 518 -0.70 -16.34 15.73
CA TYR A 518 -1.25 -15.10 15.23
C TYR A 518 -1.12 -13.98 16.26
N GLN A 519 -0.39 -12.92 15.92
CA GLN A 519 -0.14 -11.78 16.80
C GLN A 519 -1.41 -10.91 16.92
N ALA A 520 -1.86 -10.67 18.12
CA ALA A 520 -3.08 -9.93 18.38
C ALA A 520 -2.95 -9.00 19.59
N LEU A 521 -3.72 -7.92 19.61
CA LEU A 521 -3.74 -6.96 20.71
C LEU A 521 -4.83 -7.34 21.70
N SER A 522 -4.45 -7.52 22.97
CA SER A 522 -5.40 -7.73 24.06
C SER A 522 -6.14 -6.45 24.44
N SER A 523 -7.24 -6.58 25.21
CA SER A 523 -7.92 -5.45 25.84
C SER A 523 -7.01 -4.63 26.78
N GLU A 524 -5.96 -5.25 27.29
CA GLU A 524 -4.90 -4.60 28.07
C GLU A 524 -3.84 -3.94 27.19
N ARG A 525 -4.02 -3.96 25.86
CA ARG A 525 -3.12 -3.41 24.83
C ARG A 525 -1.76 -4.10 24.79
N LYS A 526 -1.73 -5.38 25.08
CA LYS A 526 -0.56 -6.24 25.01
C LYS A 526 -0.62 -7.11 23.76
N ILE A 527 0.45 -7.10 22.97
CA ILE A 527 0.58 -8.01 21.83
C ILE A 527 0.82 -9.42 22.37
N THR A 528 -0.01 -10.36 21.96
CA THR A 528 0.06 -11.75 22.41
C THR A 528 -0.19 -12.68 21.23
N ASN A 529 0.45 -13.84 21.23
CA ASN A 529 0.25 -14.82 20.17
C ASN A 529 -0.99 -15.68 20.49
N ILE A 530 -1.88 -15.78 19.51
CA ILE A 530 -2.97 -16.77 19.46
C ILE A 530 -2.41 -18.04 18.84
N GLU A 531 -2.59 -19.20 19.50
CA GLU A 531 -1.97 -20.45 19.07
C GLU A 531 -2.40 -20.86 17.68
N ASP A 532 -3.71 -20.92 17.43
CA ASP A 532 -4.29 -21.30 16.13
C ASP A 532 -5.50 -20.43 15.76
N ALA A 533 -5.50 -19.95 14.53
CA ALA A 533 -6.64 -19.28 13.91
C ALA A 533 -6.69 -19.62 12.41
N HIS A 534 -7.86 -19.49 11.81
CA HIS A 534 -7.98 -19.69 10.37
C HIS A 534 -8.89 -18.65 9.72
N SER A 535 -8.69 -18.43 8.42
CA SER A 535 -9.62 -17.73 7.55
C SER A 535 -9.81 -18.48 6.23
N TYR A 536 -11.00 -18.39 5.65
CA TYR A 536 -11.28 -18.92 4.32
C TYR A 536 -12.32 -18.08 3.61
N GLY A 537 -12.31 -18.13 2.28
CA GLY A 537 -13.22 -17.29 1.54
C GLY A 537 -13.20 -17.51 0.04
N LEU A 538 -13.97 -16.67 -0.63
CA LEU A 538 -14.10 -16.60 -2.06
C LEU A 538 -13.86 -15.15 -2.51
N GLU A 539 -13.11 -14.98 -3.58
CA GLU A 539 -12.90 -13.71 -4.26
C GLU A 539 -13.31 -13.87 -5.71
N VAL A 540 -14.11 -12.95 -6.22
CA VAL A 540 -14.48 -12.89 -7.63
C VAL A 540 -14.31 -11.46 -8.12
N GLU A 541 -13.62 -11.28 -9.22
CA GLU A 541 -13.47 -10.01 -9.91
C GLU A 541 -13.84 -10.20 -11.38
N ALA A 542 -14.56 -9.25 -11.91
CA ALA A 542 -15.02 -9.27 -13.29
C ALA A 542 -14.91 -7.90 -13.94
N TYR A 543 -14.55 -7.92 -15.21
CA TYR A 543 -14.55 -6.78 -16.09
C TYR A 543 -15.24 -7.19 -17.39
N SER A 544 -16.12 -6.34 -17.91
CA SER A 544 -16.81 -6.63 -19.17
C SER A 544 -17.05 -5.36 -19.98
N MET A 545 -16.68 -5.40 -21.25
CA MET A 545 -17.15 -4.44 -22.24
C MET A 545 -18.51 -4.90 -22.79
N LEU A 546 -19.51 -4.05 -22.74
CA LEU A 546 -20.84 -4.26 -23.26
C LEU A 546 -21.03 -3.39 -24.52
N GLY A 547 -20.57 -3.90 -25.65
CA GLY A 547 -20.39 -3.13 -26.88
C GLY A 547 -19.23 -2.12 -26.75
N ASP A 548 -19.25 -1.05 -27.55
CA ASP A 548 -18.14 -0.09 -27.61
C ASP A 548 -18.24 1.04 -26.57
N GLN A 549 -19.36 1.20 -25.91
CA GLN A 549 -19.66 2.38 -25.10
C GLN A 549 -19.84 2.09 -23.61
N TRP A 550 -20.02 0.84 -23.19
CA TRP A 550 -20.27 0.50 -21.79
C TRP A 550 -19.21 -0.44 -21.27
N GLN A 551 -18.76 -0.16 -20.07
CA GLN A 551 -17.86 -1.02 -19.30
C GLN A 551 -18.49 -1.28 -17.94
N LEU A 552 -18.58 -2.55 -17.58
CA LEU A 552 -18.94 -3.01 -16.25
C LEU A 552 -17.71 -3.62 -15.60
N HIS A 553 -17.42 -3.23 -14.37
CA HIS A 553 -16.39 -3.86 -13.56
C HIS A 553 -16.87 -4.00 -12.13
N GLY A 554 -16.32 -4.94 -11.41
CA GLY A 554 -16.63 -5.11 -10.01
C GLY A 554 -16.08 -6.40 -9.45
N GLY A 555 -16.24 -6.54 -8.16
CA GLY A 555 -15.79 -7.71 -7.44
C GLY A 555 -16.61 -7.94 -6.18
N PHE A 556 -16.52 -9.13 -5.65
CA PHE A 556 -16.99 -9.40 -4.32
C PHE A 556 -16.07 -10.40 -3.61
N GLY A 557 -15.93 -10.24 -2.30
CA GLY A 557 -15.23 -11.12 -1.41
C GLY A 557 -16.17 -11.66 -0.35
N LEU A 558 -16.16 -12.98 -0.15
CA LEU A 558 -16.76 -13.62 1.02
C LEU A 558 -15.65 -14.09 1.93
N LEU A 559 -15.77 -13.83 3.21
CA LEU A 559 -14.78 -14.15 4.21
C LEU A 559 -15.43 -14.79 5.44
N LYS A 560 -14.77 -15.79 5.99
CA LYS A 560 -15.04 -16.33 7.33
C LYS A 560 -13.70 -16.49 8.04
N THR A 561 -13.69 -16.09 9.28
CA THR A 561 -12.53 -16.20 10.17
C THR A 561 -12.92 -16.92 11.44
N LYS A 562 -11.94 -17.47 12.15
CA LYS A 562 -12.20 -18.06 13.45
C LYS A 562 -10.92 -18.23 14.25
N ILE A 563 -10.98 -17.95 15.54
CA ILE A 563 -9.96 -18.29 16.52
C ILE A 563 -10.24 -19.73 17.01
N ASP A 564 -9.32 -20.65 16.75
CA ASP A 564 -9.50 -22.07 17.09
C ASP A 564 -8.95 -22.40 18.46
N GLU A 565 -7.79 -21.85 18.84
CA GLU A 565 -7.14 -22.07 20.13
C GLU A 565 -6.43 -20.80 20.61
N SER A 566 -6.69 -20.41 21.84
CA SER A 566 -5.99 -19.34 22.53
C SER A 566 -5.95 -19.59 24.04
N SER A 567 -4.77 -19.79 24.58
CA SER A 567 -4.56 -19.86 26.04
C SER A 567 -4.51 -18.47 26.69
N ALA A 568 -4.08 -17.46 25.91
CA ALA A 568 -4.02 -16.08 26.37
C ALA A 568 -5.40 -15.40 26.38
N PHE A 569 -6.29 -15.80 25.45
CA PHE A 569 -7.64 -15.25 25.31
C PHE A 569 -8.68 -16.38 25.22
N PRO A 570 -8.92 -17.12 26.33
CA PRO A 570 -9.86 -18.28 26.28
C PRO A 570 -11.29 -17.87 25.84
N ASP A 571 -11.71 -16.65 26.18
CA ASP A 571 -13.02 -16.11 25.83
C ASP A 571 -13.15 -15.71 24.35
N ALA A 572 -12.03 -15.60 23.64
CA ALA A 572 -12.02 -15.32 22.21
C ALA A 572 -12.08 -16.58 21.34
N VAL A 573 -11.94 -17.77 21.93
CA VAL A 573 -12.03 -19.03 21.17
C VAL A 573 -13.42 -19.23 20.58
N GLY A 574 -13.47 -19.39 19.28
CA GLY A 574 -14.71 -19.51 18.51
C GLY A 574 -15.18 -18.20 17.87
N ASN A 575 -14.59 -17.06 18.23
CA ASN A 575 -14.89 -15.74 17.70
C ASN A 575 -14.20 -15.51 16.34
N ASP A 576 -14.67 -14.49 15.64
CA ASP A 576 -14.05 -13.98 14.43
C ASP A 576 -12.80 -13.16 14.75
N LEU A 577 -11.87 -13.06 13.78
CA LEU A 577 -10.78 -12.11 13.84
C LEU A 577 -11.34 -10.68 13.72
N ASN A 578 -10.63 -9.72 14.30
CA ASN A 578 -10.99 -8.30 14.16
C ASN A 578 -10.72 -7.78 12.73
N SER A 579 -11.45 -6.75 12.32
CA SER A 579 -11.35 -6.12 10.98
C SER A 579 -11.60 -7.10 9.82
N ALA A 580 -12.52 -8.07 10.01
CA ALA A 580 -12.78 -9.17 9.09
C ALA A 580 -14.25 -9.18 8.62
N PRO A 581 -14.68 -8.24 7.76
CA PRO A 581 -16.05 -8.23 7.23
C PRO A 581 -16.37 -9.52 6.47
N GLU A 582 -17.59 -10.07 6.66
CA GLU A 582 -18.00 -11.28 5.96
C GLU A 582 -18.19 -11.08 4.46
N LEU A 583 -18.54 -9.86 4.05
CA LEU A 583 -18.78 -9.48 2.67
C LEU A 583 -18.10 -8.14 2.35
N THR A 584 -17.37 -8.11 1.25
CA THR A 584 -16.99 -6.88 0.55
C THR A 584 -17.49 -6.97 -0.87
N ALA A 585 -18.01 -5.89 -1.43
CA ALA A 585 -18.50 -5.88 -2.80
C ALA A 585 -18.25 -4.54 -3.47
N SER A 586 -17.84 -4.56 -4.74
CA SER A 586 -17.70 -3.37 -5.56
C SER A 586 -18.41 -3.55 -6.91
N LEU A 587 -18.95 -2.46 -7.42
CA LEU A 587 -19.56 -2.42 -8.73
C LEU A 587 -19.32 -1.05 -9.36
N GLY A 588 -18.80 -1.03 -10.58
CA GLY A 588 -18.59 0.19 -11.35
C GLY A 588 -19.13 0.07 -12.76
N LEU A 589 -19.71 1.15 -13.24
CA LEU A 589 -20.27 1.29 -14.58
C LEU A 589 -19.69 2.54 -15.24
N SER A 590 -19.01 2.36 -16.37
CA SER A 590 -18.52 3.44 -17.20
C SER A 590 -19.32 3.52 -18.50
N HIS A 591 -19.55 4.75 -18.98
CA HIS A 591 -20.16 5.02 -20.28
C HIS A 591 -19.38 6.08 -21.05
N TRP A 592 -19.02 5.74 -22.29
CA TRP A 592 -18.41 6.68 -23.24
C TRP A 592 -19.49 7.32 -24.09
N PHE A 593 -19.76 8.61 -23.85
CA PHE A 593 -20.68 9.42 -24.67
C PHE A 593 -20.06 9.77 -26.02
N THR A 594 -18.76 9.90 -26.04
CA THR A 594 -17.90 10.06 -27.23
C THR A 594 -16.58 9.34 -26.96
N ASP A 595 -15.71 9.22 -27.95
CA ASP A 595 -14.37 8.63 -27.78
C ASP A 595 -13.55 9.34 -26.69
N SER A 596 -13.84 10.64 -26.46
CA SER A 596 -13.12 11.46 -25.48
C SER A 596 -13.88 11.71 -24.17
N LEU A 597 -15.19 11.43 -24.07
CA LEU A 597 -15.98 11.76 -22.89
C LEU A 597 -16.52 10.49 -22.22
N LYS A 598 -16.00 10.21 -21.04
CA LYS A 598 -16.40 9.08 -20.19
C LYS A 598 -17.05 9.58 -18.89
N VAL A 599 -18.11 8.91 -18.46
CA VAL A 599 -18.67 9.02 -17.11
C VAL A 599 -18.55 7.68 -16.43
N ASN A 600 -18.08 7.66 -15.18
CA ASN A 600 -17.99 6.48 -14.34
C ASN A 600 -18.79 6.68 -13.05
N LEU A 601 -19.56 5.67 -12.67
CA LEU A 601 -20.23 5.56 -11.38
C LEU A 601 -19.77 4.26 -10.73
N SER A 602 -19.25 4.32 -9.50
CA SER A 602 -18.92 3.11 -8.73
C SER A 602 -19.49 3.17 -7.31
N ALA A 603 -19.67 1.99 -6.74
CA ALA A 603 -20.08 1.79 -5.36
C ALA A 603 -19.25 0.66 -4.75
N ASN A 604 -18.81 0.86 -3.51
CA ASN A 604 -18.06 -0.11 -2.74
C ASN A 604 -18.76 -0.33 -1.38
N TYR A 605 -19.13 -1.56 -1.08
CA TYR A 605 -19.76 -1.99 0.16
C TYR A 605 -18.79 -2.77 1.03
N VAL A 606 -18.75 -2.47 2.31
CA VAL A 606 -18.03 -3.20 3.36
C VAL A 606 -19.05 -3.56 4.45
N ASP A 607 -19.19 -4.86 4.70
CA ASP A 607 -20.08 -5.40 5.74
C ASP A 607 -19.58 -5.04 7.15
N GLU A 608 -20.41 -5.24 8.16
CA GLU A 608 -20.02 -5.06 9.55
C GLU A 608 -18.88 -6.00 9.96
N PHE A 609 -18.04 -5.54 10.88
CA PHE A 609 -16.96 -6.32 11.46
C PHE A 609 -16.68 -5.90 12.90
N TYR A 610 -16.14 -6.83 13.67
CA TYR A 610 -15.70 -6.55 15.05
C TYR A 610 -14.36 -5.82 15.09
N GLY A 611 -14.24 -4.85 15.99
CA GLY A 611 -12.99 -4.10 16.23
C GLY A 611 -12.03 -4.78 17.19
N ASP A 612 -12.44 -5.88 17.86
CA ASP A 612 -11.61 -6.64 18.79
C ASP A 612 -11.84 -8.15 18.70
N LEU A 613 -10.94 -8.93 19.32
CA LEU A 613 -10.99 -10.39 19.32
C LEU A 613 -12.11 -10.98 20.17
N THR A 614 -12.65 -10.22 21.12
CA THR A 614 -13.75 -10.68 21.99
C THR A 614 -15.10 -10.47 21.34
N ASN A 615 -15.12 -9.93 20.12
CA ASN A 615 -16.31 -9.63 19.32
C ASN A 615 -17.33 -8.77 20.12
N THR A 616 -16.81 -7.69 20.70
CA THR A 616 -17.60 -6.77 21.52
C THR A 616 -18.55 -5.96 20.64
N GLU A 617 -19.85 -5.99 20.92
CA GLU A 617 -20.90 -5.27 20.16
C GLU A 617 -20.67 -3.75 20.12
N GLU A 618 -20.10 -3.18 21.17
CA GLU A 618 -19.77 -1.75 21.26
C GLU A 618 -18.57 -1.35 20.41
N ARG A 619 -17.92 -2.31 19.74
CA ARG A 619 -16.77 -2.09 18.84
C ARG A 619 -17.04 -2.53 17.40
N VAL A 620 -18.27 -2.75 17.06
CA VAL A 620 -18.66 -3.06 15.67
C VAL A 620 -18.51 -1.82 14.80
N ALA A 621 -17.90 -1.98 13.63
CA ALA A 621 -17.75 -0.97 12.59
C ALA A 621 -18.07 -1.60 11.23
N GLY A 622 -18.04 -0.83 10.15
CA GLY A 622 -18.44 -1.34 8.83
C GLY A 622 -19.87 -0.98 8.48
N ASP A 623 -20.56 -1.83 7.70
CA ASP A 623 -21.91 -1.66 7.15
C ASP A 623 -22.10 -0.33 6.40
N TYR A 624 -21.21 -0.04 5.45
CA TYR A 624 -21.27 1.19 4.68
C TYR A 624 -21.10 0.97 3.17
N THR A 625 -21.64 1.91 2.40
CA THR A 625 -21.49 1.94 0.94
C THR A 625 -20.91 3.29 0.49
N ILE A 626 -19.68 3.29 0.03
CA ILE A 626 -19.08 4.48 -0.56
C ILE A 626 -19.37 4.51 -2.05
N THR A 627 -19.96 5.61 -2.51
CA THR A 627 -20.26 5.85 -3.93
C THR A 627 -19.33 6.89 -4.51
N ARG A 628 -18.91 6.70 -5.77
CA ARG A 628 -18.08 7.64 -6.51
C ARG A 628 -18.68 7.91 -7.88
N LEU A 629 -18.66 9.17 -8.28
CA LEU A 629 -19.06 9.61 -9.61
C LEU A 629 -17.92 10.42 -10.22
N SER A 630 -17.54 10.13 -11.46
CA SER A 630 -16.59 10.95 -12.19
C SER A 630 -16.97 11.12 -13.65
N MET A 631 -16.56 12.25 -14.20
CA MET A 631 -16.65 12.58 -15.60
C MET A 631 -15.26 12.99 -16.09
N THR A 632 -14.78 12.32 -17.12
CA THR A 632 -13.44 12.51 -17.67
C THR A 632 -13.55 12.84 -19.16
N TYR A 633 -12.93 13.95 -19.57
CA TYR A 633 -12.72 14.33 -20.96
C TYR A 633 -11.24 14.15 -21.29
N ASP A 634 -10.93 13.18 -22.12
CA ASP A 634 -9.57 12.76 -22.47
C ASP A 634 -9.33 12.90 -23.97
N THR A 635 -8.28 13.63 -24.31
CA THR A 635 -7.78 13.84 -25.66
C THR A 635 -6.26 13.67 -25.65
N GLU A 636 -5.61 13.68 -26.80
CA GLU A 636 -4.15 13.64 -26.86
C GLU A 636 -3.46 14.65 -25.96
N GLN A 637 -3.98 15.89 -25.88
CA GLN A 637 -3.37 16.99 -25.14
C GLN A 637 -4.00 17.28 -23.78
N TRP A 638 -5.28 16.99 -23.60
CA TRP A 638 -6.02 17.38 -22.39
C TRP A 638 -6.69 16.20 -21.72
N LEU A 639 -6.43 16.06 -20.44
CA LEU A 639 -7.21 15.21 -19.54
C LEU A 639 -7.88 16.12 -18.51
N ILE A 640 -9.21 16.23 -18.59
CA ILE A 640 -10.02 17.06 -17.69
C ILE A 640 -10.95 16.11 -16.93
N SER A 641 -10.89 16.13 -15.61
CA SER A 641 -11.73 15.30 -14.75
C SER A 641 -12.51 16.16 -13.76
N ALA A 642 -13.75 15.77 -13.52
CA ALA A 642 -14.56 16.26 -12.40
C ALA A 642 -15.15 15.07 -11.67
N PHE A 643 -15.17 15.11 -10.33
CA PHE A 643 -15.56 13.93 -9.54
C PHE A 643 -16.24 14.31 -8.24
N ILE A 644 -16.97 13.32 -7.70
CA ILE A 644 -17.56 13.35 -6.36
C ILE A 644 -17.19 12.00 -5.72
N ASN A 645 -16.39 12.01 -4.67
CA ASN A 645 -16.14 10.86 -3.81
C ASN A 645 -17.13 10.90 -2.64
N ASN A 646 -17.57 9.74 -2.15
CA ASN A 646 -18.67 9.60 -1.21
C ASN A 646 -19.90 10.41 -1.66
N ALA A 647 -20.37 10.13 -2.89
CA ALA A 647 -21.37 10.96 -3.57
C ALA A 647 -22.74 10.99 -2.86
N LEU A 648 -23.05 10.00 -2.05
CA LEU A 648 -24.27 9.93 -1.24
C LEU A 648 -24.10 10.48 0.18
N ASP A 649 -22.89 10.98 0.51
CA ASP A 649 -22.53 11.54 1.82
C ASP A 649 -22.78 10.53 2.96
N GLU A 650 -22.30 9.30 2.74
CA GLU A 650 -22.40 8.21 3.71
C GLU A 650 -21.62 8.56 4.99
N GLU A 651 -22.25 8.43 6.13
CA GLU A 651 -21.70 8.64 7.46
C GLU A 651 -21.62 7.31 8.19
N ALA A 652 -20.42 6.73 8.34
CA ALA A 652 -20.24 5.42 8.95
C ALA A 652 -18.90 5.31 9.70
N TYR A 653 -18.83 4.34 10.61
CA TYR A 653 -17.64 4.08 11.41
C TYR A 653 -16.74 3.04 10.74
N THR A 654 -15.45 3.34 10.71
CA THR A 654 -14.40 2.40 10.31
C THR A 654 -13.68 1.79 11.51
N SER A 655 -13.81 2.39 12.69
CA SER A 655 -13.51 1.77 14.00
C SER A 655 -14.23 2.52 15.11
N GLN A 656 -14.44 1.82 16.23
CA GLN A 656 -15.14 2.37 17.38
C GLN A 656 -14.50 1.87 18.68
N GLU A 657 -14.27 2.78 19.62
CA GLU A 657 -13.82 2.51 20.98
C GLU A 657 -14.84 3.09 21.98
N PRO A 658 -15.47 2.25 22.80
CA PRO A 658 -16.51 2.69 23.74
C PRO A 658 -15.92 3.56 24.86
N VAL A 659 -16.81 4.24 25.56
CA VAL A 659 -16.49 5.00 26.79
C VAL A 659 -15.83 4.08 27.82
N SER A 660 -14.67 4.50 28.30
CA SER A 660 -13.87 3.76 29.27
C SER A 660 -13.16 4.70 30.24
N GLY A 661 -12.54 4.16 31.28
CA GLY A 661 -11.73 4.97 32.19
C GLY A 661 -10.56 5.67 31.52
N ARG A 662 -10.07 5.11 30.40
CA ARG A 662 -8.99 5.69 29.59
C ARG A 662 -9.52 6.68 28.55
N TYR A 663 -10.66 6.41 27.97
CA TYR A 663 -11.34 7.24 26.98
C TYR A 663 -12.73 7.62 27.48
N PRO A 664 -12.85 8.66 28.31
CA PRO A 664 -14.11 9.00 28.98
C PRO A 664 -15.24 9.42 28.05
N GLN A 665 -14.91 9.77 26.80
CA GLN A 665 -15.88 10.15 25.76
C GLN A 665 -16.02 9.08 24.66
N GLY A 666 -15.18 8.03 24.72
CA GLY A 666 -15.02 7.12 23.60
C GLY A 666 -14.41 7.82 22.38
N TYR A 667 -14.15 7.06 21.32
CA TYR A 667 -13.76 7.63 20.02
C TYR A 667 -14.14 6.75 18.85
N VAL A 668 -14.19 7.33 17.67
CA VAL A 668 -14.44 6.64 16.41
C VAL A 668 -13.44 7.07 15.34
N ALA A 669 -13.21 6.20 14.35
CA ALA A 669 -12.74 6.61 13.05
C ALA A 669 -13.89 6.46 12.05
N VAL A 670 -13.98 7.36 11.09
CA VAL A 670 -15.12 7.42 10.15
C VAL A 670 -14.64 7.30 8.71
N VAL A 671 -15.57 7.01 7.79
CA VAL A 671 -15.34 7.15 6.36
C VAL A 671 -15.09 8.61 5.99
N ASN A 672 -14.30 8.84 4.94
CA ASN A 672 -14.07 10.22 4.49
C ASN A 672 -15.38 10.87 4.04
N PRO A 673 -15.65 12.14 4.41
CA PRO A 673 -16.85 12.86 4.04
C PRO A 673 -16.91 13.09 2.52
N GLN A 674 -18.09 13.53 2.03
CA GLN A 674 -18.29 13.83 0.62
C GLN A 674 -17.25 14.87 0.13
N THR A 675 -16.57 14.51 -0.95
CA THR A 675 -15.55 15.38 -1.57
C THR A 675 -15.89 15.63 -3.04
N ILE A 676 -15.93 16.89 -3.44
CA ILE A 676 -16.13 17.33 -4.83
C ILE A 676 -14.82 17.93 -5.34
N GLY A 677 -14.36 17.46 -6.49
CA GLY A 677 -13.11 17.94 -7.05
C GLY A 677 -13.09 17.96 -8.56
N ALA A 678 -12.04 18.58 -9.06
CA ALA A 678 -11.72 18.61 -10.48
C ALA A 678 -10.22 18.70 -10.70
N SER A 679 -9.74 18.15 -11.82
CA SER A 679 -8.36 18.25 -12.25
C SER A 679 -8.27 18.57 -13.74
N VAL A 680 -7.19 19.21 -14.12
CA VAL A 680 -6.83 19.49 -15.51
C VAL A 680 -5.37 19.13 -15.70
N THR A 681 -5.12 18.22 -16.62
CA THR A 681 -3.77 17.82 -17.06
C THR A 681 -3.58 18.23 -18.52
N TYR A 682 -2.50 18.94 -18.81
CA TYR A 682 -2.06 19.23 -20.18
C TYR A 682 -0.85 18.41 -20.50
N ARG A 683 -0.91 17.67 -21.62
CA ARG A 683 0.15 16.79 -22.14
C ARG A 683 0.78 17.43 -23.39
N PHE A 684 2.08 17.36 -23.53
CA PHE A 684 2.82 17.93 -24.66
C PHE A 684 4.01 17.08 -25.08
#